data_cf283c5b57f45eb7fa3c75f169ddfba4
#
_entry.id   cf283c5b57f45eb7fa3c75f169ddfba4
#
_cell.length_a   1.000
_cell.length_b   1.000
_cell.length_c   1.000
_cell.angle_alpha   90.00
_cell.angle_beta   90.00
_cell.angle_gamma   90.00
#
_symmetry.space_group_name_H-M   'P 1'
#
loop_
_entity.id
_entity.type
_entity.pdbx_description
1 polymer ?
#
loop_
_entity_poly.entity_id
_entity_poly.type
_entity_poly.pdbx_seq_one_letter_code
_entity_poly.pdbx_strand_id
1 'polypeptide(L)'
;MTTMKIIYTYTDEAPALATHSLLPVVQAFADKAGVAVETRDISLAARVLAAFDLAPDALAELGELAKTPEANIIKLPNVSASVPQLKAAVAELQAKGFAVPDYPEDPQSEQERAARTAYDAVKGSAVNPVLREGNSDRRAPASVKSYARSHPHSMGPWSPDSRSHVATMTDGDFRHSETSVTLADAATLRIELQATDGTTTVLLEGLGVEAGEIIDAAVMRKAALEQFLAREIADARDKDVLFSVHLKATMMKVSDPIIFGHVVKQYFAGVFEQYAQELASVGADPNQGLGGVLADLQRLPAETRQQVEQAIQATYASGPALAQVDSSRGITNLHVPSDVIVDASMPAAIRTSGQMWNAQDQQQDTKFVIPDSSYAALYSVTIEDCRAHGAFDPTTMGTVPNVGLMAQKAEEYGSHDKTFEIAAAGTVRVVDEAGTVLLSREVEPGDVFRACQTKDAPVRDWVQLAVRRARATGAPTVFWLDETRAHDAQVLAKVHACLAEQDVDGLVIEFLDVEQATRYTLERVRRGEETISVTGNVLRDYLTDLFPILELGTSAKMLSIVPLMQGGGLFETGAGGSAPKHVQQLVKEDYLRWDSLGEFLALSVSLEFLGEQTGNARASLLGTTLDTATGRVLEENRSPARKVGQIDNRGSHFYLALYWAQALAAQTEDAEAAALFGPLAASLAEAESVVVAELLAVQGHPADLGGYYSVDKDKTDAVMRPSATFNAALASF
;
A
#
# COMPACT_ATOMS: atom_id res chain seq x y z
N MET A 1 32.07 -8.75 16.78
CA MET A 1 30.71 -9.05 16.28
C MET A 1 29.86 -7.86 16.67
N THR A 2 29.32 -7.14 15.70
CA THR A 2 28.38 -6.06 15.97
C THR A 2 27.11 -6.70 16.54
N THR A 3 26.71 -6.31 17.74
CA THR A 3 25.50 -6.89 18.37
C THR A 3 24.29 -6.38 17.62
N MET A 4 23.43 -7.27 17.14
CA MET A 4 22.16 -6.89 16.50
C MET A 4 21.33 -6.03 17.46
N LYS A 5 20.78 -4.94 16.95
CA LYS A 5 19.96 -3.98 17.69
C LYS A 5 18.67 -3.71 16.91
N ILE A 6 17.66 -3.22 17.57
CA ILE A 6 16.44 -2.76 16.91
C ILE A 6 16.63 -1.30 16.50
N ILE A 7 16.44 -1.01 15.22
CA ILE A 7 16.36 0.35 14.71
C ILE A 7 14.90 0.73 14.56
N TYR A 8 14.46 1.65 15.40
CA TYR A 8 13.11 2.21 15.34
C TYR A 8 13.15 3.52 14.55
N THR A 9 12.53 3.56 13.36
CA THR A 9 12.57 4.77 12.53
C THR A 9 11.70 5.87 13.14
N TYR A 10 12.20 7.10 13.15
CA TYR A 10 11.41 8.29 13.41
C TYR A 10 10.96 8.86 12.06
N THR A 11 9.67 9.13 11.91
CA THR A 11 9.07 9.52 10.61
C THR A 11 8.32 10.83 10.74
N ASP A 12 7.09 10.90 10.22
CA ASP A 12 6.32 12.13 10.11
C ASP A 12 4.98 11.99 10.86
N GLU A 13 4.37 13.11 11.21
CA GLU A 13 2.97 13.23 11.62
C GLU A 13 2.61 12.36 12.85
N ALA A 14 1.40 11.75 12.85
CA ALA A 14 0.90 11.00 13.99
C ALA A 14 1.78 9.81 14.42
N PRO A 15 2.36 9.00 13.53
CA PRO A 15 3.33 7.95 13.92
C PRO A 15 4.54 8.50 14.64
N ALA A 16 5.11 9.63 14.19
CA ALA A 16 6.22 10.27 14.85
C ALA A 16 5.85 10.77 16.25
N LEU A 17 4.68 11.38 16.40
CA LEU A 17 4.18 11.83 17.69
C LEU A 17 3.96 10.66 18.65
N ALA A 18 3.35 9.56 18.17
CA ALA A 18 3.15 8.35 18.95
C ALA A 18 4.47 7.75 19.46
N THR A 19 5.57 7.90 18.70
CA THR A 19 6.91 7.45 19.09
C THR A 19 7.37 8.09 20.41
N HIS A 20 7.06 9.36 20.67
CA HIS A 20 7.41 10.04 21.91
C HIS A 20 6.79 9.41 23.17
N SER A 21 5.63 8.76 23.03
CA SER A 21 4.96 8.04 24.11
C SER A 21 5.37 6.55 24.17
N LEU A 22 5.51 5.88 23.02
CA LEU A 22 5.77 4.44 22.96
C LEU A 22 7.22 4.07 23.20
N LEU A 23 8.16 4.80 22.60
CA LEU A 23 9.59 4.44 22.62
C LEU A 23 10.18 4.32 24.02
N PRO A 24 9.86 5.19 25.01
CA PRO A 24 10.33 5.01 26.37
C PRO A 24 9.88 3.70 27.03
N VAL A 25 8.67 3.24 26.73
CA VAL A 25 8.17 1.92 27.19
C VAL A 25 9.01 0.82 26.57
N VAL A 26 9.17 0.87 25.23
CA VAL A 26 9.95 -0.14 24.47
C VAL A 26 11.37 -0.23 24.99
N GLN A 27 12.04 0.91 25.17
CA GLN A 27 13.41 0.95 25.68
C GLN A 27 13.53 0.37 27.10
N ALA A 28 12.63 0.75 28.01
CA ALA A 28 12.63 0.24 29.39
C ALA A 28 12.50 -1.30 29.45
N PHE A 29 11.66 -1.90 28.59
CA PHE A 29 11.47 -3.34 28.55
C PHE A 29 12.63 -4.05 27.81
N ALA A 30 13.09 -3.51 26.69
CA ALA A 30 14.17 -4.07 25.88
C ALA A 30 15.52 -4.09 26.64
N ASP A 31 15.80 -3.07 27.41
CA ASP A 31 17.01 -2.98 28.27
C ASP A 31 17.11 -4.17 29.23
N LYS A 32 15.99 -4.66 29.75
CA LYS A 32 15.96 -5.84 30.65
C LYS A 32 16.27 -7.16 29.95
N ALA A 33 16.21 -7.18 28.63
CA ALA A 33 16.65 -8.31 27.81
C ALA A 33 18.05 -8.10 27.21
N GLY A 34 18.71 -6.97 27.53
CA GLY A 34 19.99 -6.59 26.94
C GLY A 34 19.88 -6.23 25.44
N VAL A 35 18.70 -5.79 25.01
CA VAL A 35 18.41 -5.40 23.62
C VAL A 35 18.51 -3.89 23.48
N ALA A 36 19.44 -3.42 22.65
CA ALA A 36 19.55 -2.01 22.32
C ALA A 36 18.47 -1.60 21.30
N VAL A 37 17.79 -0.49 21.58
CA VAL A 37 16.82 0.14 20.67
C VAL A 37 17.30 1.55 20.35
N GLU A 38 17.63 1.76 19.09
CA GLU A 38 18.10 3.06 18.58
C GLU A 38 17.10 3.65 17.59
N THR A 39 17.13 4.97 17.45
CA THR A 39 16.29 5.67 16.45
C THR A 39 17.13 6.14 15.28
N ARG A 40 16.49 6.20 14.11
CA ARG A 40 16.99 6.90 12.92
C ARG A 40 15.87 7.78 12.38
N ASP A 41 16.16 9.05 12.21
CA ASP A 41 15.20 10.04 11.72
C ASP A 41 15.21 10.06 10.19
N ILE A 42 14.13 9.56 9.61
CA ILE A 42 13.87 9.56 8.17
C ILE A 42 12.64 10.39 7.81
N SER A 43 12.25 11.32 8.68
CA SER A 43 11.17 12.28 8.43
C SER A 43 11.46 13.14 7.20
N LEU A 44 10.42 13.78 6.66
CA LEU A 44 10.59 14.71 5.54
C LEU A 44 11.59 15.81 5.87
N ALA A 45 11.52 16.39 7.07
CA ALA A 45 12.46 17.42 7.52
C ALA A 45 13.91 16.90 7.56
N ALA A 46 14.14 15.71 8.12
CA ALA A 46 15.48 15.12 8.18
C ALA A 46 16.05 14.84 6.78
N ARG A 47 15.20 14.30 5.86
CA ARG A 47 15.61 14.05 4.48
C ARG A 47 15.92 15.34 3.70
N VAL A 48 15.16 16.41 3.93
CA VAL A 48 15.46 17.73 3.35
C VAL A 48 16.80 18.24 3.87
N LEU A 49 17.03 18.19 5.19
CA LEU A 49 18.31 18.64 5.76
C LEU A 49 19.49 17.82 5.23
N ALA A 50 19.34 16.51 5.12
CA ALA A 50 20.38 15.63 4.56
C ALA A 50 20.68 15.93 3.08
N ALA A 51 19.64 16.22 2.27
CA ALA A 51 19.81 16.56 0.86
C ALA A 51 20.65 17.83 0.62
N PHE A 52 20.81 18.68 1.64
CA PHE A 52 21.63 19.89 1.61
C PHE A 52 22.82 19.85 2.59
N ASP A 53 23.26 18.66 3.00
CA ASP A 53 24.40 18.44 3.90
C ASP A 53 24.30 19.17 5.27
N LEU A 54 23.06 19.42 5.72
CA LEU A 54 22.80 20.09 7.01
C LEU A 54 22.55 19.10 8.16
N ALA A 55 22.39 17.82 7.85
CA ALA A 55 22.24 16.72 8.79
C ALA A 55 22.79 15.42 8.18
N PRO A 56 23.14 14.40 9.01
CA PRO A 56 23.49 13.07 8.50
C PRO A 56 22.34 12.45 7.69
N ASP A 57 22.66 11.72 6.62
CA ASP A 57 21.68 10.98 5.83
C ASP A 57 21.36 9.63 6.50
N ALA A 58 20.41 9.64 7.41
CA ALA A 58 19.94 8.44 8.10
C ALA A 58 19.28 7.43 7.16
N LEU A 59 18.63 7.88 6.08
CA LEU A 59 18.03 6.99 5.11
C LEU A 59 19.09 6.22 4.31
N ALA A 60 20.15 6.88 3.88
CA ALA A 60 21.29 6.21 3.24
C ALA A 60 21.96 5.21 4.17
N GLU A 61 22.20 5.59 5.46
CA GLU A 61 22.73 4.65 6.48
C GLU A 61 21.84 3.40 6.60
N LEU A 62 20.53 3.57 6.68
CA LEU A 62 19.59 2.46 6.77
C LEU A 62 19.56 1.62 5.48
N GLY A 63 19.73 2.24 4.32
CA GLY A 63 19.84 1.54 3.03
C GLY A 63 21.04 0.60 2.98
N GLU A 64 22.19 1.03 3.51
CA GLU A 64 23.38 0.15 3.62
C GLU A 64 23.18 -0.93 4.70
N LEU A 65 22.57 -0.60 5.82
CA LEU A 65 22.23 -1.57 6.87
C LEU A 65 21.28 -2.65 6.33
N ALA A 66 20.27 -2.28 5.52
CA ALA A 66 19.32 -3.22 4.94
C ALA A 66 19.96 -4.30 4.05
N LYS A 67 21.19 -4.08 3.61
CA LYS A 67 22.00 -5.03 2.83
C LYS A 67 22.91 -5.92 3.71
N THR A 68 22.66 -5.97 4.99
CA THR A 68 23.47 -6.75 5.96
C THR A 68 22.59 -7.69 6.79
N PRO A 69 23.16 -8.77 7.31
CA PRO A 69 22.43 -9.69 8.20
C PRO A 69 22.11 -9.09 9.57
N GLU A 70 22.77 -8.00 9.97
CA GLU A 70 22.55 -7.30 11.24
C GLU A 70 21.32 -6.38 11.21
N ALA A 71 20.71 -6.16 10.05
CA ALA A 71 19.55 -5.31 9.92
C ALA A 71 18.35 -5.85 10.72
N ASN A 72 17.80 -5.00 11.57
CA ASN A 72 16.54 -5.22 12.27
C ASN A 72 15.83 -3.88 12.39
N ILE A 73 15.05 -3.54 11.38
CA ILE A 73 14.52 -2.21 11.16
C ILE A 73 12.99 -2.22 11.29
N ILE A 74 12.45 -1.43 12.20
CA ILE A 74 11.01 -1.15 12.27
C ILE A 74 10.77 0.14 11.50
N LYS A 75 10.08 0.03 10.36
CA LYS A 75 9.76 1.16 9.49
C LYS A 75 8.34 1.63 9.73
N LEU A 76 8.21 2.81 10.33
CA LEU A 76 6.93 3.50 10.51
C LEU A 76 6.42 4.13 9.19
N PRO A 77 5.11 4.43 9.08
CA PRO A 77 4.59 5.21 7.97
C PRO A 77 5.30 6.56 7.85
N ASN A 78 5.63 6.94 6.64
CA ASN A 78 6.28 8.20 6.32
C ASN A 78 5.53 8.96 5.22
N VAL A 79 5.69 10.28 5.19
CA VAL A 79 5.09 11.13 4.16
C VAL A 79 5.72 10.85 2.79
N SER A 80 4.86 10.57 1.80
CA SER A 80 5.21 10.64 0.38
C SER A 80 4.99 12.08 -0.09
N ALA A 81 6.03 12.90 -0.01
CA ALA A 81 5.92 14.34 -0.08
C ALA A 81 5.46 14.85 -1.45
N SER A 82 4.35 15.57 -1.49
CA SER A 82 3.97 16.43 -2.60
C SER A 82 4.78 17.74 -2.60
N VAL A 83 4.77 18.47 -3.72
CA VAL A 83 5.45 19.78 -3.78
C VAL A 83 4.92 20.77 -2.73
N PRO A 84 3.61 20.91 -2.50
CA PRO A 84 3.11 21.77 -1.42
C PRO A 84 3.60 21.37 -0.02
N GLN A 85 3.63 20.06 0.29
CA GLN A 85 4.16 19.57 1.58
C GLN A 85 5.66 19.85 1.71
N LEU A 86 6.43 19.63 0.64
CA LEU A 86 7.85 19.93 0.60
C LEU A 86 8.12 21.42 0.87
N LYS A 87 7.39 22.33 0.19
CA LYS A 87 7.50 23.77 0.42
C LYS A 87 7.15 24.18 1.85
N ALA A 88 6.12 23.57 2.42
CA ALA A 88 5.74 23.82 3.82
C ALA A 88 6.83 23.38 4.80
N ALA A 89 7.42 22.21 4.59
CA ALA A 89 8.55 21.73 5.39
C ALA A 89 9.77 22.63 5.26
N VAL A 90 10.11 23.09 4.06
CA VAL A 90 11.21 24.03 3.80
C VAL A 90 10.97 25.34 4.54
N ALA A 91 9.79 25.94 4.44
CA ALA A 91 9.44 27.18 5.13
C ALA A 91 9.55 27.03 6.66
N GLU A 92 9.13 25.91 7.22
CA GLU A 92 9.26 25.61 8.65
C GLU A 92 10.73 25.48 9.08
N LEU A 93 11.56 24.79 8.30
CA LEU A 93 13.00 24.66 8.57
C LEU A 93 13.73 26.01 8.50
N GLN A 94 13.40 26.84 7.50
CA GLN A 94 13.93 28.19 7.37
C GLN A 94 13.54 29.07 8.58
N ALA A 95 12.29 28.99 9.04
CA ALA A 95 11.83 29.71 10.23
C ALA A 95 12.58 29.28 11.51
N LYS A 96 13.12 28.06 11.54
CA LYS A 96 13.99 27.54 12.61
C LYS A 96 15.47 27.85 12.42
N GLY A 97 15.82 28.59 11.37
CA GLY A 97 17.18 29.08 11.12
C GLY A 97 18.07 28.14 10.29
N PHE A 98 17.50 27.09 9.68
CA PHE A 98 18.26 26.25 8.75
C PHE A 98 18.43 26.93 7.39
N ALA A 99 19.65 26.88 6.83
CA ALA A 99 19.98 27.49 5.55
C ALA A 99 19.56 26.60 4.35
N VAL A 100 18.28 26.19 4.31
CA VAL A 100 17.71 25.42 3.22
C VAL A 100 17.24 26.37 2.13
N PRO A 101 17.58 26.16 0.83
CA PRO A 101 17.12 27.03 -0.25
C PRO A 101 15.62 26.86 -0.51
N ASP A 102 15.01 27.89 -1.13
CA ASP A 102 13.63 27.75 -1.61
C ASP A 102 13.51 26.66 -2.68
N TYR A 103 12.34 26.01 -2.75
CA TYR A 103 12.05 25.05 -3.82
C TYR A 103 11.92 25.79 -5.17
N PRO A 104 12.81 25.54 -6.14
CA PRO A 104 12.73 26.23 -7.43
C PRO A 104 11.70 25.55 -8.35
N GLU A 105 10.62 26.27 -8.68
CA GLU A 105 9.59 25.77 -9.60
C GLU A 105 10.08 25.73 -11.04
N ASP A 106 10.77 26.80 -11.45
CA ASP A 106 11.35 26.97 -12.80
C ASP A 106 12.82 27.38 -12.65
N PRO A 107 13.75 26.42 -12.50
CA PRO A 107 15.14 26.72 -12.20
C PRO A 107 15.85 27.38 -13.38
N GLN A 108 16.33 28.62 -13.19
CA GLN A 108 17.01 29.43 -14.19
C GLN A 108 18.55 29.35 -14.06
N SER A 109 19.07 29.10 -12.86
CA SER A 109 20.50 29.02 -12.59
C SER A 109 20.97 27.59 -12.37
N GLU A 110 22.28 27.35 -12.43
CA GLU A 110 22.88 26.05 -12.10
C GLU A 110 22.63 25.67 -10.63
N GLN A 111 22.70 26.66 -9.73
CA GLN A 111 22.41 26.46 -8.30
C GLN A 111 20.95 26.04 -8.07
N GLU A 112 20.00 26.66 -8.76
CA GLU A 112 18.58 26.28 -8.68
C GLU A 112 18.31 24.91 -9.29
N ARG A 113 18.99 24.53 -10.37
CA ARG A 113 18.90 23.18 -10.95
C ARG A 113 19.44 22.13 -9.99
N ALA A 114 20.56 22.40 -9.32
CA ALA A 114 21.11 21.52 -8.29
C ALA A 114 20.15 21.38 -7.10
N ALA A 115 19.58 22.48 -6.61
CA ALA A 115 18.57 22.46 -5.55
C ALA A 115 17.32 21.69 -5.97
N ARG A 116 16.85 21.86 -7.21
CA ARG A 116 15.72 21.12 -7.75
C ARG A 116 16.00 19.61 -7.77
N THR A 117 17.18 19.20 -8.20
CA THR A 117 17.59 17.79 -8.22
C THR A 117 17.60 17.20 -6.80
N ALA A 118 18.14 17.94 -5.83
CA ALA A 118 18.15 17.53 -4.43
C ALA A 118 16.71 17.34 -3.88
N TYR A 119 15.82 18.26 -4.17
CA TYR A 119 14.41 18.16 -3.76
C TYR A 119 13.64 17.03 -4.47
N ASP A 120 13.92 16.81 -5.75
CA ASP A 120 13.28 15.73 -6.51
C ASP A 120 13.67 14.33 -5.97
N ALA A 121 14.85 14.19 -5.36
CA ALA A 121 15.27 12.97 -4.65
C ALA A 121 14.50 12.74 -3.34
N VAL A 122 13.99 13.79 -2.70
CA VAL A 122 13.23 13.72 -1.44
C VAL A 122 11.72 13.61 -1.69
N LYS A 123 11.26 14.08 -2.84
CA LYS A 123 9.85 14.10 -3.24
C LYS A 123 9.29 12.71 -3.50
N GLY A 124 8.00 12.50 -3.18
CA GLY A 124 7.31 11.25 -3.46
C GLY A 124 7.75 10.10 -2.53
N SER A 125 7.67 8.88 -3.02
CA SER A 125 8.04 7.66 -2.28
C SER A 125 9.56 7.43 -2.27
N ALA A 126 10.30 8.23 -1.54
CA ALA A 126 11.77 8.15 -1.50
C ALA A 126 12.30 7.05 -0.54
N VAL A 127 11.55 6.66 0.48
CA VAL A 127 12.00 5.76 1.54
C VAL A 127 11.92 4.27 1.14
N ASN A 128 10.76 3.84 0.63
CA ASN A 128 10.54 2.42 0.31
C ASN A 128 11.57 1.83 -0.66
N PRO A 129 11.94 2.50 -1.77
CA PRO A 129 12.94 1.95 -2.68
C PRO A 129 14.31 1.69 -2.05
N VAL A 130 14.67 2.43 -1.01
CA VAL A 130 15.96 2.32 -0.32
C VAL A 130 15.96 1.14 0.67
N LEU A 131 14.84 0.91 1.38
CA LEU A 131 14.78 -0.05 2.47
C LEU A 131 14.32 -1.45 2.05
N ARG A 132 13.57 -1.58 0.94
CA ARG A 132 12.97 -2.84 0.51
C ARG A 132 13.96 -3.76 -0.22
N GLU A 133 14.96 -4.22 0.50
CA GLU A 133 15.98 -5.19 0.04
C GLU A 133 15.53 -6.66 0.26
N GLY A 134 14.22 -6.91 0.32
CA GLY A 134 13.62 -8.23 0.52
C GLY A 134 12.21 -8.34 -0.04
N ASN A 135 11.72 -9.56 -0.15
CA ASN A 135 10.35 -9.87 -0.54
C ASN A 135 9.40 -9.83 0.65
N SER A 136 8.11 -9.60 0.41
CA SER A 136 7.16 -9.44 1.49
C SER A 136 6.62 -10.80 2.00
N ASP A 137 6.46 -10.91 3.32
CA ASP A 137 5.71 -11.95 4.02
C ASP A 137 4.59 -11.25 4.81
N ARG A 138 3.39 -11.24 4.25
CA ARG A 138 2.21 -10.63 4.87
C ARG A 138 1.29 -11.69 5.43
N ARG A 139 0.93 -11.54 6.71
CA ARG A 139 0.09 -12.49 7.44
C ARG A 139 -0.67 -11.85 8.59
N ALA A 140 -1.80 -12.42 8.95
CA ALA A 140 -2.53 -12.01 10.15
C ALA A 140 -1.79 -12.51 11.40
N PRO A 141 -1.51 -11.64 12.39
CA PRO A 141 -0.99 -12.08 13.69
C PRO A 141 -2.02 -12.93 14.43
N ALA A 142 -1.55 -13.87 15.26
CA ALA A 142 -2.41 -14.77 16.02
C ALA A 142 -3.40 -14.00 16.94
N SER A 143 -2.93 -12.97 17.65
CA SER A 143 -3.73 -12.10 18.50
C SER A 143 -4.83 -11.39 17.72
N VAL A 144 -4.54 -10.84 16.55
CA VAL A 144 -5.52 -10.15 15.70
C VAL A 144 -6.54 -11.14 15.12
N LYS A 145 -6.10 -12.32 14.67
CA LYS A 145 -7.00 -13.35 14.16
C LYS A 145 -7.96 -13.84 15.23
N SER A 146 -7.47 -14.06 16.46
CA SER A 146 -8.29 -14.44 17.61
C SER A 146 -9.35 -13.38 17.89
N TYR A 147 -8.93 -12.12 17.93
CA TYR A 147 -9.84 -10.99 18.15
C TYR A 147 -10.90 -10.88 17.03
N ALA A 148 -10.53 -11.03 15.78
CA ALA A 148 -11.45 -10.95 14.64
C ALA A 148 -12.53 -12.06 14.69
N ARG A 149 -12.19 -13.23 15.24
CA ARG A 149 -13.13 -14.33 15.43
C ARG A 149 -14.11 -14.07 16.57
N SER A 150 -13.67 -13.48 17.67
CA SER A 150 -14.51 -13.15 18.83
C SER A 150 -15.30 -11.85 18.64
N HIS A 151 -14.80 -10.93 17.81
CA HIS A 151 -15.41 -9.63 17.51
C HIS A 151 -15.51 -9.41 16.00
N PRO A 152 -16.33 -10.20 15.28
CA PRO A 152 -16.37 -10.14 13.83
C PRO A 152 -16.91 -8.80 13.35
N HIS A 153 -16.28 -8.27 12.30
CA HIS A 153 -16.81 -7.13 11.58
C HIS A 153 -18.06 -7.53 10.78
N SER A 154 -18.89 -6.55 10.44
CA SER A 154 -20.10 -6.80 9.65
C SER A 154 -19.77 -7.13 8.19
N MET A 155 -20.45 -8.14 7.66
CA MET A 155 -20.50 -8.49 6.24
C MET A 155 -21.95 -8.38 5.76
N GLY A 156 -22.17 -7.73 4.62
CA GLY A 156 -23.48 -7.66 3.99
C GLY A 156 -23.93 -9.04 3.45
N PRO A 157 -25.22 -9.39 3.60
CA PRO A 157 -25.72 -10.66 3.08
C PRO A 157 -25.68 -10.68 1.55
N TRP A 158 -25.24 -11.80 0.97
CA TRP A 158 -25.28 -11.99 -0.47
C TRP A 158 -26.52 -12.74 -0.92
N SER A 159 -27.12 -12.27 -2.02
CA SER A 159 -28.26 -12.94 -2.68
C SER A 159 -27.77 -13.76 -3.86
N PRO A 160 -28.28 -14.99 -4.07
CA PRO A 160 -28.06 -15.74 -5.31
C PRO A 160 -28.60 -15.01 -6.56
N ASP A 161 -29.55 -14.10 -6.39
CA ASP A 161 -30.14 -13.29 -7.47
C ASP A 161 -29.37 -11.98 -7.73
N SER A 162 -28.25 -11.72 -7.02
CA SER A 162 -27.42 -10.54 -7.27
C SER A 162 -26.96 -10.49 -8.72
N ARG A 163 -27.15 -9.34 -9.35
CA ARG A 163 -26.70 -9.04 -10.73
C ARG A 163 -25.32 -8.38 -10.76
N SER A 164 -24.72 -8.16 -9.60
CA SER A 164 -23.38 -7.60 -9.51
C SER A 164 -22.34 -8.51 -10.14
N HIS A 165 -21.47 -7.96 -10.97
CA HIS A 165 -20.47 -8.72 -11.70
C HIS A 165 -19.31 -7.83 -12.14
N VAL A 166 -18.16 -8.45 -12.43
CA VAL A 166 -17.01 -7.79 -13.03
C VAL A 166 -17.09 -7.89 -14.55
N ALA A 167 -16.78 -6.80 -15.24
CA ALA A 167 -16.55 -6.75 -16.67
C ALA A 167 -15.08 -6.42 -16.93
N THR A 168 -14.43 -7.21 -17.79
CA THR A 168 -13.03 -7.04 -18.16
C THR A 168 -12.84 -7.32 -19.65
N MET A 169 -11.75 -6.81 -20.23
CA MET A 169 -11.41 -7.08 -21.62
C MET A 169 -10.96 -8.53 -21.80
N THR A 170 -11.24 -9.07 -22.97
CA THR A 170 -10.86 -10.43 -23.36
C THR A 170 -9.85 -10.45 -24.50
N ASP A 171 -9.48 -9.28 -25.00
CA ASP A 171 -8.46 -9.05 -26.03
C ASP A 171 -8.07 -7.58 -26.05
N GLY A 172 -6.86 -7.27 -26.51
CA GLY A 172 -6.37 -5.90 -26.70
C GLY A 172 -6.00 -5.14 -25.42
N ASP A 173 -6.04 -5.76 -24.26
CA ASP A 173 -5.49 -5.24 -23.01
C ASP A 173 -4.02 -5.64 -22.83
N PHE A 174 -3.39 -5.20 -21.73
CA PHE A 174 -1.98 -5.46 -21.46
C PHE A 174 -1.68 -6.96 -21.42
N ARG A 175 -2.50 -7.77 -20.70
CA ARG A 175 -2.28 -9.20 -20.56
C ARG A 175 -2.29 -9.93 -21.91
N HIS A 176 -3.27 -9.66 -22.77
CA HIS A 176 -3.44 -10.38 -24.05
C HIS A 176 -2.44 -9.92 -25.11
N SER A 177 -1.89 -8.72 -24.98
CA SER A 177 -0.90 -8.18 -25.95
C SER A 177 0.54 -8.42 -25.52
N GLU A 178 0.79 -8.93 -24.32
CA GLU A 178 2.11 -9.04 -23.71
C GLU A 178 3.03 -10.01 -24.47
N THR A 179 4.30 -9.60 -24.61
CA THR A 179 5.42 -10.48 -24.95
C THR A 179 6.53 -10.30 -23.94
N SER A 180 7.31 -11.34 -23.76
CA SER A 180 8.33 -11.39 -22.73
C SER A 180 9.57 -12.15 -23.21
N VAL A 181 10.74 -11.75 -22.73
CA VAL A 181 12.01 -12.42 -22.98
C VAL A 181 12.91 -12.35 -21.77
N THR A 182 13.61 -13.43 -21.46
CA THR A 182 14.70 -13.45 -20.48
C THR A 182 16.01 -13.18 -21.20
N LEU A 183 16.78 -12.18 -20.75
CA LEU A 183 18.06 -11.85 -21.33
C LEU A 183 19.16 -12.80 -20.82
N ALA A 184 20.01 -13.30 -21.72
CA ALA A 184 21.13 -14.13 -21.36
C ALA A 184 22.28 -13.32 -20.73
N ASP A 185 22.51 -12.12 -21.21
CA ASP A 185 23.59 -11.21 -20.82
C ASP A 185 23.05 -9.86 -20.41
N ALA A 186 23.80 -9.13 -19.59
CA ALA A 186 23.51 -7.74 -19.25
C ALA A 186 23.62 -6.86 -20.50
N ALA A 187 22.73 -5.87 -20.62
CA ALA A 187 22.68 -4.95 -21.76
C ALA A 187 22.16 -3.58 -21.35
N THR A 188 22.36 -2.61 -22.23
CA THR A 188 21.65 -1.32 -22.17
C THR A 188 20.63 -1.27 -23.28
N LEU A 189 19.38 -1.09 -22.94
CA LEU A 189 18.27 -1.12 -23.90
C LEU A 189 17.76 0.29 -24.20
N ARG A 190 17.12 0.41 -25.36
CA ARG A 190 16.37 1.58 -25.80
C ARG A 190 14.97 1.17 -26.23
N ILE A 191 13.99 1.99 -25.90
CA ILE A 191 12.61 1.86 -26.38
C ILE A 191 12.39 2.93 -27.44
N GLU A 192 11.98 2.54 -28.64
CA GLU A 192 11.79 3.46 -29.76
C GLU A 192 10.51 3.14 -30.55
N LEU A 193 9.84 4.18 -31.04
CA LEU A 193 8.74 4.08 -31.98
C LEU A 193 9.27 4.28 -33.40
N GLN A 194 9.13 3.27 -34.23
CA GLN A 194 9.32 3.40 -35.66
C GLN A 194 7.96 3.64 -36.33
N ALA A 195 7.70 4.88 -36.69
CA ALA A 195 6.43 5.24 -37.33
C ALA A 195 6.37 4.74 -38.80
N THR A 196 5.13 4.63 -39.29
CA THR A 196 4.86 4.15 -40.67
C THR A 196 5.46 5.05 -41.78
N ASP A 197 5.71 6.32 -41.46
CA ASP A 197 6.37 7.27 -42.37
C ASP A 197 7.91 7.11 -42.41
N GLY A 198 8.45 6.16 -41.60
CA GLY A 198 9.88 5.90 -41.51
C GLY A 198 10.59 6.71 -40.41
N THR A 199 9.91 7.61 -39.72
CA THR A 199 10.47 8.37 -38.60
C THR A 199 10.68 7.45 -37.41
N THR A 200 11.84 7.57 -36.74
CA THR A 200 12.09 6.89 -35.45
C THR A 200 12.14 7.91 -34.33
N THR A 201 11.27 7.69 -33.32
CA THR A 201 11.25 8.49 -32.09
C THR A 201 11.71 7.64 -30.92
N VAL A 202 12.75 8.09 -30.23
CA VAL A 202 13.22 7.43 -29.01
C VAL A 202 12.28 7.81 -27.87
N LEU A 203 11.67 6.80 -27.25
CA LEU A 203 10.78 6.94 -26.09
C LEU A 203 11.55 6.86 -24.77
N LEU A 204 12.56 5.98 -24.71
CA LEU A 204 13.45 5.82 -23.56
C LEU A 204 14.83 5.37 -24.01
N GLU A 205 15.88 5.98 -23.47
CA GLU A 205 17.28 5.57 -23.65
C GLU A 205 17.91 5.12 -22.34
N GLY A 206 18.94 4.27 -22.41
CA GLY A 206 19.79 3.94 -21.29
C GLY A 206 19.16 3.02 -20.26
N LEU A 207 18.21 2.18 -20.67
CA LEU A 207 17.60 1.21 -19.79
C LEU A 207 18.58 0.06 -19.49
N GLY A 208 19.27 0.11 -18.34
CA GLY A 208 20.18 -0.95 -17.91
C GLY A 208 19.41 -2.19 -17.47
N VAL A 209 19.86 -3.37 -17.95
CA VAL A 209 19.30 -4.67 -17.58
C VAL A 209 20.43 -5.63 -17.23
N GLU A 210 20.18 -6.53 -16.28
CA GLU A 210 21.13 -7.52 -15.81
C GLU A 210 20.97 -8.86 -16.58
N ALA A 211 21.99 -9.72 -16.52
CA ALA A 211 21.86 -11.09 -17.03
C ALA A 211 20.77 -11.85 -16.25
N GLY A 212 19.93 -12.59 -16.95
CA GLY A 212 18.80 -13.30 -16.37
C GLY A 212 17.56 -12.44 -16.12
N GLU A 213 17.60 -11.14 -16.40
CA GLU A 213 16.45 -10.26 -16.23
C GLU A 213 15.38 -10.52 -17.30
N ILE A 214 14.12 -10.45 -16.90
CA ILE A 214 12.98 -10.55 -17.81
C ILE A 214 12.58 -9.15 -18.23
N ILE A 215 12.34 -8.98 -19.54
CA ILE A 215 11.78 -7.75 -20.13
C ILE A 215 10.47 -8.08 -20.80
N ASP A 216 9.45 -7.28 -20.50
CA ASP A 216 8.09 -7.40 -21.05
C ASP A 216 7.74 -6.17 -21.92
N ALA A 217 6.92 -6.39 -22.92
CA ALA A 217 6.29 -5.34 -23.71
C ALA A 217 4.82 -5.67 -23.94
N ALA A 218 3.94 -4.74 -23.59
CA ALA A 218 2.49 -4.88 -23.68
C ALA A 218 1.83 -3.59 -24.17
N VAL A 219 0.61 -3.71 -24.71
CA VAL A 219 -0.14 -2.57 -25.26
C VAL A 219 -1.61 -2.67 -24.86
N MET A 220 -2.12 -1.61 -24.25
CA MET A 220 -3.58 -1.39 -24.16
C MET A 220 -4.04 -0.75 -25.47
N ARG A 221 -4.80 -1.49 -26.25
CA ARG A 221 -5.33 -1.04 -27.55
C ARG A 221 -6.50 -0.09 -27.34
N LYS A 222 -6.33 1.17 -27.75
CA LYS A 222 -7.39 2.18 -27.65
C LYS A 222 -8.69 1.74 -28.30
N ALA A 223 -8.64 1.24 -29.54
CA ALA A 223 -9.84 0.83 -30.28
C ALA A 223 -10.59 -0.33 -29.58
N ALA A 224 -9.86 -1.32 -29.05
CA ALA A 224 -10.44 -2.43 -28.30
C ALA A 224 -11.05 -1.95 -26.97
N LEU A 225 -10.35 -1.06 -26.27
CA LEU A 225 -10.85 -0.45 -25.03
C LEU A 225 -12.13 0.34 -25.26
N GLU A 226 -12.19 1.19 -26.28
CA GLU A 226 -13.39 2.00 -26.60
C GLU A 226 -14.57 1.12 -26.98
N GLN A 227 -14.37 0.05 -27.75
CA GLN A 227 -15.41 -0.91 -28.09
C GLN A 227 -15.90 -1.67 -26.86
N PHE A 228 -14.99 -2.12 -26.00
CA PHE A 228 -15.33 -2.75 -24.73
C PHE A 228 -16.18 -1.81 -23.86
N LEU A 229 -15.75 -0.58 -23.65
CA LEU A 229 -16.45 0.40 -22.82
C LEU A 229 -17.85 0.72 -23.35
N ALA A 230 -18.00 0.94 -24.66
CA ALA A 230 -19.30 1.20 -25.28
C ALA A 230 -20.28 0.03 -25.04
N ARG A 231 -19.81 -1.22 -25.18
CA ARG A 231 -20.61 -2.41 -24.92
C ARG A 231 -21.00 -2.52 -23.46
N GLU A 232 -20.05 -2.30 -22.53
CA GLU A 232 -20.30 -2.47 -21.10
C GLU A 232 -21.18 -1.35 -20.51
N ILE A 233 -21.12 -0.14 -21.05
CA ILE A 233 -22.05 0.97 -20.72
C ILE A 233 -23.47 0.62 -21.15
N ALA A 234 -23.64 0.11 -22.38
CA ALA A 234 -24.96 -0.31 -22.88
C ALA A 234 -25.53 -1.47 -22.04
N ASP A 235 -24.72 -2.49 -21.76
CA ASP A 235 -25.14 -3.65 -20.97
C ASP A 235 -25.50 -3.29 -19.51
N ALA A 236 -24.79 -2.33 -18.90
CA ALA A 236 -25.13 -1.85 -17.55
C ALA A 236 -26.50 -1.17 -17.52
N ARG A 237 -26.81 -0.37 -18.54
CA ARG A 237 -28.13 0.24 -18.70
C ARG A 237 -29.21 -0.80 -18.88
N ASP A 238 -28.99 -1.75 -19.78
CA ASP A 238 -29.99 -2.78 -20.14
C ASP A 238 -30.27 -3.74 -18.98
N LYS A 239 -29.28 -3.97 -18.13
CA LYS A 239 -29.40 -4.77 -16.90
C LYS A 239 -29.89 -3.96 -15.69
N ASP A 240 -30.02 -2.65 -15.80
CA ASP A 240 -30.40 -1.77 -14.69
C ASP A 240 -29.48 -2.01 -13.46
N VAL A 241 -28.17 -1.93 -13.67
CA VAL A 241 -27.15 -2.01 -12.62
C VAL A 241 -26.29 -0.74 -12.65
N LEU A 242 -25.68 -0.38 -11.52
CA LEU A 242 -24.74 0.73 -11.48
C LEU A 242 -23.52 0.43 -12.36
N PHE A 243 -23.06 1.44 -13.07
CA PHE A 243 -21.79 1.39 -13.77
C PHE A 243 -20.69 2.01 -12.87
N SER A 244 -19.62 1.28 -12.64
CA SER A 244 -18.52 1.72 -11.79
C SER A 244 -17.18 1.25 -12.34
N VAL A 245 -16.22 2.16 -12.49
CA VAL A 245 -14.87 1.88 -12.98
C VAL A 245 -13.91 1.77 -11.81
N HIS A 246 -13.11 0.72 -11.81
CA HIS A 246 -12.15 0.42 -10.76
C HIS A 246 -10.76 0.26 -11.36
N LEU A 247 -9.90 1.24 -11.08
CA LEU A 247 -8.53 1.36 -11.58
C LEU A 247 -7.56 1.62 -10.43
N LYS A 248 -6.27 1.71 -10.72
CA LYS A 248 -5.24 2.03 -9.75
C LYS A 248 -4.43 3.28 -10.16
N ALA A 249 -5.11 4.37 -10.47
CA ALA A 249 -4.53 5.61 -11.01
C ALA A 249 -3.49 6.28 -10.08
N THR A 250 -3.51 5.99 -8.79
CA THR A 250 -2.51 6.49 -7.83
C THR A 250 -1.13 5.83 -8.00
N MET A 251 -1.08 4.61 -8.51
CA MET A 251 0.15 3.86 -8.77
C MET A 251 0.45 3.77 -10.27
N MET A 252 -0.55 3.43 -11.09
CA MET A 252 -0.47 3.35 -12.55
C MET A 252 -0.66 4.74 -13.17
N LYS A 253 0.24 5.66 -12.85
CA LYS A 253 0.09 7.12 -13.05
C LYS A 253 0.02 7.58 -14.50
N VAL A 254 0.39 6.74 -15.47
CA VAL A 254 0.31 7.04 -16.90
C VAL A 254 -0.85 6.29 -17.53
N SER A 255 -0.87 4.95 -17.43
CA SER A 255 -1.90 4.14 -18.10
C SER A 255 -3.31 4.40 -17.58
N ASP A 256 -3.50 4.41 -16.26
CA ASP A 256 -4.85 4.39 -15.71
C ASP A 256 -5.61 5.72 -15.83
N PRO A 257 -4.99 6.91 -15.70
CA PRO A 257 -5.66 8.16 -16.07
C PRO A 257 -6.08 8.22 -17.54
N ILE A 258 -5.28 7.67 -18.47
CA ILE A 258 -5.63 7.59 -19.90
C ILE A 258 -6.82 6.66 -20.11
N ILE A 259 -6.79 5.45 -19.52
CA ILE A 259 -7.92 4.50 -19.54
C ILE A 259 -9.18 5.16 -18.96
N PHE A 260 -9.05 5.85 -17.83
CA PHE A 260 -10.15 6.57 -17.19
C PHE A 260 -10.73 7.67 -18.11
N GLY A 261 -9.86 8.41 -18.79
CA GLY A 261 -10.27 9.41 -19.77
C GLY A 261 -11.08 8.82 -20.93
N HIS A 262 -10.73 7.61 -21.40
CA HIS A 262 -11.53 6.88 -22.37
C HIS A 262 -12.90 6.49 -21.80
N VAL A 263 -12.99 6.10 -20.53
CA VAL A 263 -14.29 5.82 -19.90
C VAL A 263 -15.17 7.08 -19.86
N VAL A 264 -14.61 8.21 -19.43
CA VAL A 264 -15.35 9.49 -19.41
C VAL A 264 -15.81 9.87 -20.81
N LYS A 265 -14.95 9.77 -21.82
CA LYS A 265 -15.30 10.05 -23.22
C LYS A 265 -16.41 9.12 -23.72
N GLN A 266 -16.35 7.83 -23.45
CA GLN A 266 -17.35 6.87 -23.92
C GLN A 266 -18.69 7.04 -23.20
N TYR A 267 -18.69 7.31 -21.90
CA TYR A 267 -19.92 7.54 -21.16
C TYR A 267 -20.62 8.84 -21.62
N PHE A 268 -19.87 9.90 -21.88
CA PHE A 268 -20.35 11.21 -22.34
C PHE A 268 -20.09 11.42 -23.84
N ALA A 269 -20.11 10.37 -24.66
CA ALA A 269 -19.72 10.44 -26.08
C ALA A 269 -20.45 11.55 -26.85
N GLY A 270 -21.76 11.68 -26.68
CA GLY A 270 -22.55 12.74 -27.32
C GLY A 270 -22.11 14.15 -26.94
N VAL A 271 -21.65 14.35 -25.70
CA VAL A 271 -21.13 15.65 -25.23
C VAL A 271 -19.78 15.96 -25.90
N PHE A 272 -18.86 15.00 -25.88
CA PHE A 272 -17.54 15.16 -26.49
C PHE A 272 -17.59 15.30 -28.01
N GLU A 273 -18.56 14.69 -28.67
CA GLU A 273 -18.79 14.85 -30.12
C GLU A 273 -19.42 16.20 -30.45
N GLN A 274 -20.51 16.57 -29.77
CA GLN A 274 -21.26 17.78 -30.04
C GLN A 274 -20.51 19.06 -29.71
N TYR A 275 -19.71 19.06 -28.63
CA TYR A 275 -19.01 20.24 -28.11
C TYR A 275 -17.48 20.10 -28.21
N ALA A 276 -16.99 19.35 -29.20
CA ALA A 276 -15.56 19.07 -29.36
C ALA A 276 -14.70 20.33 -29.47
N GLN A 277 -15.17 21.37 -30.17
CA GLN A 277 -14.44 22.62 -30.35
C GLN A 277 -14.41 23.46 -29.07
N GLU A 278 -15.52 23.53 -28.36
CA GLU A 278 -15.65 24.24 -27.10
C GLU A 278 -14.77 23.63 -26.02
N LEU A 279 -14.82 22.30 -25.86
CA LEU A 279 -13.99 21.55 -24.92
C LEU A 279 -12.50 21.73 -25.22
N ALA A 280 -12.11 21.63 -26.51
CA ALA A 280 -10.74 21.85 -26.93
C ALA A 280 -10.26 23.29 -26.67
N SER A 281 -11.15 24.29 -26.84
CA SER A 281 -10.81 25.71 -26.64
C SER A 281 -10.42 26.05 -25.20
N VAL A 282 -10.89 25.26 -24.22
CA VAL A 282 -10.55 25.40 -22.80
C VAL A 282 -9.57 24.33 -22.31
N GLY A 283 -9.09 23.47 -23.23
CA GLY A 283 -8.15 22.41 -22.89
C GLY A 283 -8.72 21.38 -21.91
N ALA A 284 -10.02 21.07 -22.04
CA ALA A 284 -10.66 20.09 -21.16
C ALA A 284 -10.02 18.71 -21.34
N ASP A 285 -9.47 18.17 -20.25
CA ASP A 285 -8.76 16.90 -20.24
C ASP A 285 -9.56 15.83 -19.47
N PRO A 286 -10.20 14.89 -20.18
CA PRO A 286 -10.96 13.82 -19.54
C PRO A 286 -10.10 12.84 -18.74
N ASN A 287 -8.77 12.80 -18.93
CA ASN A 287 -7.86 11.99 -18.13
C ASN A 287 -7.82 12.45 -16.64
N GLN A 288 -8.25 13.68 -16.38
CA GLN A 288 -8.46 14.20 -15.03
C GLN A 288 -9.86 13.88 -14.45
N GLY A 289 -10.68 13.18 -15.21
CA GLY A 289 -12.05 12.85 -14.86
C GLY A 289 -13.06 13.95 -15.19
N LEU A 290 -14.34 13.66 -15.01
CA LEU A 290 -15.42 14.62 -15.24
C LEU A 290 -15.27 15.87 -14.36
N GLY A 291 -14.76 15.74 -13.13
CA GLY A 291 -14.51 16.87 -12.23
C GLY A 291 -13.53 17.88 -12.83
N GLY A 292 -12.46 17.41 -13.46
CA GLY A 292 -11.53 18.25 -14.22
C GLY A 292 -12.19 18.94 -15.40
N VAL A 293 -12.95 18.20 -16.21
CA VAL A 293 -13.72 18.76 -17.33
C VAL A 293 -14.67 19.87 -16.84
N LEU A 294 -15.45 19.61 -15.79
CA LEU A 294 -16.38 20.60 -15.22
C LEU A 294 -15.66 21.88 -14.72
N ALA A 295 -14.47 21.74 -14.15
CA ALA A 295 -13.64 22.88 -13.74
C ALA A 295 -13.18 23.68 -14.96
N ASP A 296 -12.76 23.01 -16.04
CA ASP A 296 -12.34 23.67 -17.28
C ASP A 296 -13.49 24.40 -17.99
N LEU A 297 -14.72 23.86 -17.92
CA LEU A 297 -15.91 24.54 -18.47
C LEU A 297 -16.15 25.93 -17.89
N GLN A 298 -15.64 26.22 -16.67
CA GLN A 298 -15.78 27.56 -16.08
C GLN A 298 -15.11 28.67 -16.91
N ARG A 299 -14.20 28.32 -17.83
CA ARG A 299 -13.54 29.24 -18.76
C ARG A 299 -14.35 29.52 -20.02
N LEU A 300 -15.44 28.79 -20.27
CA LEU A 300 -16.36 29.04 -21.38
C LEU A 300 -17.30 30.21 -21.09
N PRO A 301 -17.84 30.88 -22.14
CA PRO A 301 -18.96 31.79 -22.00
C PRO A 301 -20.14 31.14 -21.29
N ALA A 302 -20.86 31.87 -20.44
CA ALA A 302 -21.88 31.30 -19.56
C ALA A 302 -22.99 30.55 -20.30
N GLU A 303 -23.41 31.03 -21.47
CA GLU A 303 -24.44 30.38 -22.28
C GLU A 303 -23.94 29.02 -22.83
N THR A 304 -22.74 29.01 -23.41
CA THR A 304 -22.12 27.76 -23.93
C THR A 304 -21.87 26.73 -22.81
N ARG A 305 -21.34 27.22 -21.67
CA ARG A 305 -21.16 26.38 -20.49
C ARG A 305 -22.46 25.72 -20.06
N GLN A 306 -23.56 26.51 -19.95
CA GLN A 306 -24.86 25.99 -19.56
C GLN A 306 -25.38 24.92 -20.55
N GLN A 307 -25.15 25.10 -21.86
CA GLN A 307 -25.51 24.09 -22.86
C GLN A 307 -24.76 22.79 -22.68
N VAL A 308 -23.43 22.84 -22.43
CA VAL A 308 -22.62 21.65 -22.16
C VAL A 308 -23.05 20.96 -20.88
N GLU A 309 -23.27 21.72 -19.79
CA GLU A 309 -23.75 21.18 -18.51
C GLU A 309 -25.13 20.50 -18.67
N GLN A 310 -26.05 21.08 -19.47
CA GLN A 310 -27.33 20.45 -19.77
C GLN A 310 -27.18 19.15 -20.57
N ALA A 311 -26.25 19.08 -21.52
CA ALA A 311 -25.97 17.86 -22.28
C ALA A 311 -25.38 16.75 -21.37
N ILE A 312 -24.53 17.13 -20.41
CA ILE A 312 -24.03 16.20 -19.37
C ILE A 312 -25.21 15.66 -18.55
N GLN A 313 -26.13 16.51 -18.09
CA GLN A 313 -27.31 16.09 -17.34
C GLN A 313 -28.24 15.18 -18.17
N ALA A 314 -28.39 15.46 -19.46
CA ALA A 314 -29.15 14.60 -20.37
C ALA A 314 -28.51 13.21 -20.53
N THR A 315 -27.17 13.13 -20.52
CA THR A 315 -26.43 11.88 -20.55
C THR A 315 -26.66 11.05 -19.29
N TYR A 316 -26.64 11.66 -18.11
CA TYR A 316 -27.01 10.97 -16.86
C TYR A 316 -28.44 10.40 -16.89
N ALA A 317 -29.38 11.12 -17.50
CA ALA A 317 -30.75 10.68 -17.58
C ALA A 317 -30.99 9.53 -18.58
N SER A 318 -30.14 9.36 -19.57
CA SER A 318 -30.25 8.34 -20.62
C SER A 318 -29.28 7.18 -20.52
N GLY A 319 -28.16 7.36 -19.80
CA GLY A 319 -27.15 6.36 -19.57
C GLY A 319 -27.48 5.41 -18.39
N PRO A 320 -26.61 4.43 -18.11
CA PRO A 320 -26.73 3.67 -16.88
C PRO A 320 -26.50 4.58 -15.66
N ALA A 321 -27.11 4.25 -14.53
CA ALA A 321 -26.81 4.96 -13.29
C ALA A 321 -25.36 4.72 -12.88
N LEU A 322 -24.68 5.79 -12.39
CA LEU A 322 -23.31 5.71 -11.92
C LEU A 322 -23.24 5.46 -10.41
N ALA A 323 -22.28 4.63 -10.02
CA ALA A 323 -21.92 4.52 -8.61
C ALA A 323 -21.44 5.88 -8.05
N GLN A 324 -21.85 6.21 -6.84
CA GLN A 324 -21.54 7.47 -6.18
C GLN A 324 -20.33 7.33 -5.26
N VAL A 325 -19.48 8.33 -5.26
CA VAL A 325 -18.42 8.55 -4.25
C VAL A 325 -18.96 9.43 -3.12
N ASP A 326 -19.72 10.46 -3.47
CA ASP A 326 -20.43 11.33 -2.53
C ASP A 326 -21.79 11.72 -3.13
N SER A 327 -22.84 10.98 -2.76
CA SER A 327 -24.20 11.19 -3.25
C SER A 327 -24.76 12.57 -2.85
N SER A 328 -24.37 13.10 -1.70
CA SER A 328 -24.84 14.41 -1.19
C SER A 328 -24.34 15.58 -2.04
N ARG A 329 -23.22 15.39 -2.74
CA ARG A 329 -22.60 16.40 -3.62
C ARG A 329 -22.72 16.05 -5.11
N GLY A 330 -23.31 14.89 -5.44
CA GLY A 330 -23.40 14.40 -6.81
C GLY A 330 -22.05 13.99 -7.40
N ILE A 331 -21.09 13.61 -6.56
CA ILE A 331 -19.77 13.13 -6.99
C ILE A 331 -19.89 11.65 -7.33
N THR A 332 -19.77 11.35 -8.61
CA THR A 332 -19.84 9.98 -9.13
C THR A 332 -18.45 9.34 -9.23
N ASN A 333 -18.41 8.06 -9.47
CA ASN A 333 -17.21 7.28 -9.78
C ASN A 333 -16.37 7.88 -10.95
N LEU A 334 -16.99 8.63 -11.88
CA LEU A 334 -16.31 9.21 -13.05
C LEU A 334 -15.74 10.63 -12.82
N HIS A 335 -15.85 11.20 -11.60
CA HIS A 335 -15.39 12.57 -11.34
C HIS A 335 -13.87 12.68 -11.22
N VAL A 336 -13.23 11.79 -10.49
CA VAL A 336 -11.78 11.83 -10.21
C VAL A 336 -11.18 10.43 -10.32
N PRO A 337 -10.13 10.23 -11.14
CA PRO A 337 -9.52 8.90 -11.33
C PRO A 337 -9.00 8.23 -10.05
N SER A 338 -8.58 9.03 -9.07
CA SER A 338 -8.00 8.56 -7.82
C SER A 338 -9.00 8.39 -6.66
N ASP A 339 -10.29 8.70 -6.87
CA ASP A 339 -11.29 8.55 -5.81
C ASP A 339 -11.70 7.08 -5.59
N VAL A 340 -11.60 6.26 -6.63
CA VAL A 340 -11.92 4.82 -6.57
C VAL A 340 -10.70 4.01 -6.96
N ILE A 341 -10.02 3.47 -5.95
CA ILE A 341 -8.84 2.62 -6.12
C ILE A 341 -9.24 1.16 -5.94
N VAL A 342 -8.99 0.35 -6.96
CA VAL A 342 -9.52 -1.02 -7.13
C VAL A 342 -9.24 -1.95 -5.94
N ASP A 343 -8.04 -1.90 -5.37
CA ASP A 343 -7.64 -2.76 -4.25
C ASP A 343 -8.32 -2.40 -2.92
N ALA A 344 -8.89 -1.20 -2.80
CA ALA A 344 -9.73 -0.81 -1.66
C ALA A 344 -11.23 -0.91 -1.98
N SER A 345 -11.65 -0.45 -3.16
CA SER A 345 -13.06 -0.34 -3.54
C SER A 345 -13.71 -1.70 -3.82
N MET A 346 -13.00 -2.65 -4.42
CA MET A 346 -13.55 -3.98 -4.70
C MET A 346 -13.78 -4.80 -3.42
N PRO A 347 -12.82 -4.92 -2.48
CA PRO A 347 -13.09 -5.56 -1.20
C PRO A 347 -14.21 -4.89 -0.41
N ALA A 348 -14.31 -3.55 -0.43
CA ALA A 348 -15.38 -2.81 0.23
C ALA A 348 -16.75 -3.16 -0.37
N ALA A 349 -16.87 -3.21 -1.70
CA ALA A 349 -18.10 -3.61 -2.39
C ALA A 349 -18.47 -5.07 -2.09
N ILE A 350 -17.50 -5.99 -2.09
CA ILE A 350 -17.73 -7.41 -1.75
C ILE A 350 -18.25 -7.54 -0.31
N ARG A 351 -17.71 -6.77 0.65
CA ARG A 351 -18.25 -6.71 2.03
C ARG A 351 -19.66 -6.15 2.11
N THR A 352 -20.07 -5.35 1.14
CA THR A 352 -21.38 -4.67 1.10
C THR A 352 -22.30 -5.34 0.08
N SER A 353 -22.39 -6.67 0.14
CA SER A 353 -23.29 -7.48 -0.71
C SER A 353 -23.01 -7.39 -2.21
N GLY A 354 -21.81 -6.97 -2.61
CA GLY A 354 -21.47 -6.67 -4.01
C GLY A 354 -22.16 -5.41 -4.55
N GLN A 355 -22.57 -4.50 -3.69
CA GLN A 355 -23.35 -3.31 -4.08
C GLN A 355 -22.56 -2.02 -3.80
N MET A 356 -22.87 -1.00 -4.59
CA MET A 356 -22.43 0.38 -4.36
C MET A 356 -23.64 1.30 -4.18
N TRP A 357 -23.38 2.56 -3.88
CA TRP A 357 -24.41 3.57 -3.61
C TRP A 357 -24.84 4.27 -4.89
N ASN A 358 -26.15 4.42 -5.10
CA ASN A 358 -26.73 5.21 -6.19
C ASN A 358 -26.95 6.69 -5.77
N ALA A 359 -27.46 7.50 -6.69
CA ALA A 359 -27.70 8.92 -6.45
C ALA A 359 -28.76 9.22 -5.37
N GLN A 360 -29.57 8.23 -4.98
CA GLN A 360 -30.55 8.32 -3.89
C GLN A 360 -30.01 7.79 -2.56
N ASP A 361 -28.71 7.57 -2.48
CA ASP A 361 -28.04 7.02 -1.29
C ASP A 361 -28.57 5.64 -0.90
N GLN A 362 -28.89 4.82 -1.90
CA GLN A 362 -29.36 3.44 -1.75
C GLN A 362 -28.35 2.47 -2.37
N GLN A 363 -28.19 1.32 -1.75
CA GLN A 363 -27.38 0.23 -2.29
C GLN A 363 -28.03 -0.37 -3.52
N GLN A 364 -27.25 -0.62 -4.58
CA GLN A 364 -27.70 -1.19 -5.82
C GLN A 364 -26.64 -2.11 -6.42
N ASP A 365 -27.08 -3.18 -7.07
CA ASP A 365 -26.21 -4.08 -7.80
C ASP A 365 -25.36 -3.32 -8.83
N THR A 366 -24.11 -3.71 -8.97
CA THR A 366 -23.11 -2.92 -9.68
C THR A 366 -22.35 -3.76 -10.71
N LYS A 367 -22.15 -3.21 -11.89
CA LYS A 367 -21.16 -3.67 -12.86
C LYS A 367 -19.82 -2.99 -12.53
N PHE A 368 -18.86 -3.79 -12.10
CA PHE A 368 -17.50 -3.37 -11.80
C PHE A 368 -16.65 -3.51 -13.06
N VAL A 369 -16.29 -2.39 -13.66
CA VAL A 369 -15.51 -2.36 -14.90
C VAL A 369 -14.02 -2.27 -14.55
N ILE A 370 -13.29 -3.33 -14.88
CA ILE A 370 -11.84 -3.48 -14.68
C ILE A 370 -11.26 -3.85 -16.06
N PRO A 371 -10.85 -2.88 -16.89
CA PRO A 371 -10.40 -3.14 -18.26
C PRO A 371 -9.22 -4.10 -18.35
N ASP A 372 -8.19 -3.94 -17.52
CA ASP A 372 -7.02 -4.82 -17.48
C ASP A 372 -7.38 -6.19 -16.87
N SER A 373 -7.34 -7.24 -17.67
CA SER A 373 -7.68 -8.59 -17.25
C SER A 373 -6.63 -9.29 -16.41
N SER A 374 -5.46 -8.69 -16.19
CA SER A 374 -4.35 -9.30 -15.45
C SER A 374 -4.73 -9.69 -14.02
N TYR A 375 -5.71 -8.99 -13.42
CA TYR A 375 -6.13 -9.23 -12.04
C TYR A 375 -7.66 -9.28 -11.84
N ALA A 376 -8.44 -9.02 -12.89
CA ALA A 376 -9.90 -8.91 -12.78
C ALA A 376 -10.57 -10.22 -12.30
N ALA A 377 -10.00 -11.39 -12.66
CA ALA A 377 -10.50 -12.69 -12.27
C ALA A 377 -10.52 -12.89 -10.74
N LEU A 378 -9.59 -12.29 -10.00
CA LEU A 378 -9.58 -12.31 -8.53
C LEU A 378 -10.94 -11.85 -7.97
N TYR A 379 -11.46 -10.76 -8.48
CA TYR A 379 -12.71 -10.16 -8.00
C TYR A 379 -13.94 -10.82 -8.60
N SER A 380 -13.92 -11.20 -9.89
CA SER A 380 -15.07 -11.86 -10.51
C SER A 380 -15.37 -13.20 -9.86
N VAL A 381 -14.34 -14.03 -9.62
CA VAL A 381 -14.49 -15.34 -8.97
C VAL A 381 -14.95 -15.17 -7.52
N THR A 382 -14.43 -14.15 -6.80
CA THR A 382 -14.87 -13.89 -5.43
C THR A 382 -16.34 -13.47 -5.36
N ILE A 383 -16.82 -12.66 -6.32
CA ILE A 383 -18.23 -12.26 -6.42
C ILE A 383 -19.10 -13.48 -6.77
N GLU A 384 -18.66 -14.32 -7.71
CA GLU A 384 -19.37 -15.56 -8.07
C GLU A 384 -19.50 -16.51 -6.88
N ASP A 385 -18.42 -16.69 -6.12
CA ASP A 385 -18.40 -17.51 -4.92
C ASP A 385 -19.34 -16.95 -3.84
N CYS A 386 -19.33 -15.64 -3.59
CA CYS A 386 -20.25 -15.00 -2.65
C CYS A 386 -21.70 -15.12 -3.10
N ARG A 387 -21.99 -15.06 -4.41
CA ARG A 387 -23.34 -15.27 -4.95
C ARG A 387 -23.80 -16.71 -4.75
N ALA A 388 -22.92 -17.68 -4.94
CA ALA A 388 -23.24 -19.11 -4.82
C ALA A 388 -23.35 -19.57 -3.37
N HIS A 389 -22.51 -19.06 -2.47
CA HIS A 389 -22.35 -19.60 -1.11
C HIS A 389 -22.66 -18.58 0.00
N GLY A 390 -23.03 -17.36 -0.34
CA GLY A 390 -23.24 -16.28 0.64
C GLY A 390 -21.97 -15.54 1.04
N ALA A 391 -22.09 -14.58 1.94
CA ALA A 391 -20.97 -13.86 2.50
C ALA A 391 -19.98 -14.79 3.23
N PHE A 392 -18.71 -14.38 3.31
CA PHE A 392 -17.74 -15.04 4.20
C PHE A 392 -18.09 -14.75 5.66
N ASP A 393 -17.80 -15.72 6.51
CA ASP A 393 -17.96 -15.58 7.96
C ASP A 393 -16.58 -15.37 8.60
N PRO A 394 -16.27 -14.16 9.11
CA PRO A 394 -14.98 -13.87 9.75
C PRO A 394 -14.68 -14.76 10.97
N THR A 395 -15.69 -15.37 11.58
CA THR A 395 -15.52 -16.25 12.76
C THR A 395 -14.97 -17.63 12.40
N THR A 396 -15.19 -18.08 11.17
CA THR A 396 -14.85 -19.44 10.71
C THR A 396 -13.89 -19.50 9.55
N MET A 397 -13.76 -18.43 8.77
CA MET A 397 -12.94 -18.44 7.57
C MET A 397 -11.45 -18.67 7.86
N GLY A 398 -10.78 -19.30 6.90
CA GLY A 398 -9.33 -19.49 6.90
C GLY A 398 -8.56 -18.19 6.68
N THR A 399 -7.24 -18.30 6.68
CA THR A 399 -6.33 -17.16 6.46
C THR A 399 -5.53 -17.37 5.16
N VAL A 400 -5.18 -16.27 4.51
CA VAL A 400 -4.42 -16.26 3.25
C VAL A 400 -3.19 -15.38 3.41
N PRO A 401 -2.10 -15.90 4.01
CA PRO A 401 -0.82 -15.22 3.98
C PRO A 401 -0.34 -14.99 2.55
N ASN A 402 0.41 -13.92 2.32
CA ASN A 402 0.95 -13.58 1.01
C ASN A 402 2.48 -13.48 1.04
N VAL A 403 3.13 -14.24 0.17
CA VAL A 403 4.55 -14.10 -0.16
C VAL A 403 4.64 -13.36 -1.48
N GLY A 404 5.02 -12.09 -1.42
CA GLY A 404 4.97 -11.15 -2.54
C GLY A 404 6.35 -10.80 -3.09
N LEU A 405 6.53 -10.89 -4.40
CA LEU A 405 7.74 -10.42 -5.09
C LEU A 405 7.83 -8.90 -4.99
N MET A 406 8.88 -8.39 -4.34
CA MET A 406 9.01 -6.96 -4.08
C MET A 406 10.46 -6.47 -4.01
N ALA A 407 11.41 -7.36 -3.70
CA ALA A 407 12.78 -6.99 -3.40
C ALA A 407 13.44 -6.17 -4.52
N GLN A 408 14.12 -5.10 -4.17
CA GLN A 408 14.90 -4.27 -5.11
C GLN A 408 14.10 -3.76 -6.33
N LYS A 409 12.80 -3.56 -6.18
CA LYS A 409 11.88 -3.30 -7.31
C LYS A 409 11.96 -4.41 -8.38
N ALA A 410 12.00 -5.66 -7.93
CA ALA A 410 12.27 -6.82 -8.77
C ALA A 410 11.36 -6.91 -9.98
N GLU A 411 10.07 -6.75 -9.77
CA GLU A 411 9.06 -6.64 -10.81
C GLU A 411 8.49 -5.23 -10.76
N GLU A 412 8.66 -4.48 -11.82
CA GLU A 412 8.13 -3.13 -11.85
C GLU A 412 6.61 -3.13 -12.01
N TYR A 413 5.96 -2.53 -11.04
CA TYR A 413 4.53 -2.29 -11.06
C TYR A 413 4.29 -0.78 -11.18
N GLY A 414 3.45 -0.40 -12.13
CA GLY A 414 3.20 1.00 -12.44
C GLY A 414 4.07 1.54 -13.58
N SER A 415 5.29 1.10 -13.75
CA SER A 415 6.22 1.35 -14.87
C SER A 415 6.03 2.69 -15.59
N HIS A 416 5.72 3.79 -14.87
CA HIS A 416 5.34 5.07 -15.46
C HIS A 416 6.49 5.78 -16.20
N ASP A 417 7.73 5.38 -15.96
CA ASP A 417 8.91 5.77 -16.72
C ASP A 417 9.07 4.98 -18.04
N LYS A 418 8.37 3.85 -18.20
CA LYS A 418 8.36 2.97 -19.36
C LYS A 418 6.96 2.77 -19.96
N THR A 419 6.03 3.65 -19.62
CA THR A 419 4.65 3.66 -20.13
C THR A 419 4.42 4.91 -20.95
N PHE A 420 3.94 4.75 -22.18
CA PHE A 420 3.79 5.84 -23.14
C PHE A 420 2.46 5.79 -23.89
N GLU A 421 1.78 6.93 -23.99
CA GLU A 421 0.69 7.10 -24.95
C GLU A 421 1.31 7.31 -26.34
N ILE A 422 0.89 6.53 -27.31
CA ILE A 422 1.48 6.50 -28.65
C ILE A 422 0.94 7.62 -29.51
N ALA A 423 1.82 8.40 -30.10
CA ALA A 423 1.47 9.56 -30.92
C ALA A 423 1.23 9.23 -32.41
N ALA A 424 1.83 8.16 -32.95
CA ALA A 424 1.78 7.82 -34.36
C ALA A 424 1.67 6.30 -34.56
N ALA A 425 1.00 5.89 -35.67
CA ALA A 425 0.97 4.49 -36.07
C ALA A 425 2.37 3.99 -36.44
N GLY A 426 2.68 2.77 -36.01
CA GLY A 426 4.00 2.18 -36.29
C GLY A 426 4.28 0.94 -35.44
N THR A 427 5.55 0.74 -35.13
CA THR A 427 6.01 -0.36 -34.29
C THR A 427 6.88 0.17 -33.17
N VAL A 428 6.50 -0.07 -31.92
CA VAL A 428 7.40 0.15 -30.78
C VAL A 428 8.33 -1.04 -30.67
N ARG A 429 9.63 -0.76 -30.53
CA ARG A 429 10.68 -1.76 -30.43
C ARG A 429 11.50 -1.56 -29.16
N VAL A 430 11.86 -2.64 -28.50
CA VAL A 430 12.88 -2.68 -27.45
C VAL A 430 14.15 -3.23 -28.10
N VAL A 431 15.20 -2.44 -28.16
CA VAL A 431 16.44 -2.75 -28.89
C VAL A 431 17.65 -2.64 -27.97
N ASP A 432 18.66 -3.49 -28.22
CA ASP A 432 19.95 -3.42 -27.53
C ASP A 432 20.89 -2.39 -28.15
N GLU A 433 22.10 -2.22 -27.59
CA GLU A 433 23.12 -1.31 -28.08
C GLU A 433 23.65 -1.67 -29.52
N ALA A 434 23.55 -2.96 -29.88
CA ALA A 434 23.91 -3.43 -31.23
C ALA A 434 22.81 -3.20 -32.26
N GLY A 435 21.62 -2.75 -31.83
CA GLY A 435 20.43 -2.56 -32.66
C GLY A 435 19.61 -3.84 -32.86
N THR A 436 19.86 -4.88 -32.09
CA THR A 436 19.03 -6.10 -32.10
C THR A 436 17.67 -5.83 -31.51
N VAL A 437 16.62 -6.15 -32.22
CA VAL A 437 15.24 -6.02 -31.73
C VAL A 437 14.93 -7.22 -30.84
N LEU A 438 14.76 -6.98 -29.55
CA LEU A 438 14.41 -8.01 -28.56
C LEU A 438 12.89 -8.24 -28.50
N LEU A 439 12.12 -7.17 -28.47
CA LEU A 439 10.67 -7.17 -28.46
C LEU A 439 10.13 -6.10 -29.42
N SER A 440 8.96 -6.37 -30.00
CA SER A 440 8.29 -5.39 -30.87
C SER A 440 6.77 -5.49 -30.76
N ARG A 441 6.08 -4.34 -30.86
CA ARG A 441 4.62 -4.24 -30.85
C ARG A 441 4.15 -3.25 -31.89
N GLU A 442 3.24 -3.67 -32.76
CA GLU A 442 2.51 -2.75 -33.62
C GLU A 442 1.60 -1.88 -32.76
N VAL A 443 1.49 -0.61 -33.09
CA VAL A 443 0.73 0.37 -32.32
C VAL A 443 0.02 1.37 -33.23
N GLU A 444 -1.10 1.89 -32.71
CA GLU A 444 -1.88 2.97 -33.33
C GLU A 444 -1.87 4.21 -32.41
N PRO A 445 -2.20 5.41 -32.95
CA PRO A 445 -2.28 6.62 -32.15
C PRO A 445 -3.29 6.49 -30.99
N GLY A 446 -2.83 6.81 -29.78
CA GLY A 446 -3.62 6.71 -28.55
C GLY A 446 -3.59 5.33 -27.88
N ASP A 447 -2.93 4.34 -28.46
CA ASP A 447 -2.58 3.11 -27.74
C ASP A 447 -1.65 3.44 -26.58
N VAL A 448 -1.72 2.65 -25.51
CA VAL A 448 -0.79 2.80 -24.36
C VAL A 448 0.19 1.63 -24.37
N PHE A 449 1.45 1.90 -24.68
CA PHE A 449 2.53 0.93 -24.59
C PHE A 449 3.15 0.94 -23.20
N ARG A 450 3.50 -0.24 -22.69
CA ARG A 450 4.21 -0.42 -21.41
C ARG A 450 5.29 -1.48 -21.54
N ALA A 451 6.51 -1.17 -21.07
CA ALA A 451 7.55 -2.14 -20.81
C ALA A 451 7.73 -2.35 -19.30
N CYS A 452 8.10 -3.55 -18.88
CA CYS A 452 8.41 -3.90 -17.50
C CYS A 452 9.71 -4.67 -17.41
N GLN A 453 10.34 -4.65 -16.24
CA GLN A 453 11.55 -5.39 -15.90
C GLN A 453 11.30 -6.29 -14.71
N THR A 454 11.93 -7.50 -14.70
CA THR A 454 11.88 -8.39 -13.55
C THR A 454 13.25 -9.02 -13.31
N LYS A 455 13.83 -8.76 -12.14
CA LYS A 455 15.19 -9.17 -11.76
C LYS A 455 15.25 -10.63 -11.29
N ASP A 456 16.35 -11.32 -11.59
CA ASP A 456 16.54 -12.74 -11.27
C ASP A 456 16.77 -13.01 -9.78
N ALA A 457 17.70 -12.31 -9.14
CA ALA A 457 18.07 -12.58 -7.75
C ALA A 457 16.89 -12.43 -6.76
N PRO A 458 16.06 -11.36 -6.86
CA PRO A 458 14.83 -11.27 -6.06
C PRO A 458 13.82 -12.39 -6.32
N VAL A 459 13.69 -12.87 -7.56
CA VAL A 459 12.79 -14.02 -7.87
C VAL A 459 13.28 -15.27 -7.16
N ARG A 460 14.60 -15.54 -7.14
CA ARG A 460 15.18 -16.68 -6.41
C ARG A 460 14.91 -16.59 -4.90
N ASP A 461 15.12 -15.45 -4.29
CA ASP A 461 14.81 -15.22 -2.85
C ASP A 461 13.31 -15.37 -2.55
N TRP A 462 12.45 -14.89 -3.44
CA TRP A 462 11.00 -15.02 -3.32
C TRP A 462 10.56 -16.50 -3.30
N VAL A 463 11.11 -17.35 -4.17
CA VAL A 463 10.85 -18.78 -4.18
C VAL A 463 11.36 -19.43 -2.88
N GLN A 464 12.55 -19.06 -2.41
CA GLN A 464 13.09 -19.57 -1.14
C GLN A 464 12.21 -19.16 0.05
N LEU A 465 11.72 -17.92 0.05
CA LEU A 465 10.80 -17.44 1.09
C LEU A 465 9.49 -18.24 1.08
N ALA A 466 8.92 -18.53 -0.09
CA ALA A 466 7.72 -19.36 -0.23
C ALA A 466 7.94 -20.76 0.35
N VAL A 467 9.06 -21.41 0.04
CA VAL A 467 9.42 -22.73 0.58
C VAL A 467 9.61 -22.67 2.11
N ARG A 468 10.31 -21.65 2.63
CA ARG A 468 10.46 -21.46 4.09
C ARG A 468 9.10 -21.32 4.78
N ARG A 469 8.16 -20.57 4.19
CA ARG A 469 6.81 -20.38 4.74
C ARG A 469 6.00 -21.68 4.66
N ALA A 470 6.04 -22.39 3.52
CA ALA A 470 5.40 -23.68 3.36
C ALA A 470 5.85 -24.67 4.44
N ARG A 471 7.17 -24.75 4.67
CA ARG A 471 7.77 -25.65 5.66
C ARG A 471 7.41 -25.28 7.10
N ALA A 472 7.36 -23.99 7.41
CA ALA A 472 7.03 -23.50 8.74
C ALA A 472 5.56 -23.74 9.14
N THR A 473 4.64 -23.75 8.17
CA THR A 473 3.19 -23.87 8.44
C THR A 473 2.61 -25.22 8.04
N GLY A 474 3.20 -25.92 7.09
CA GLY A 474 2.62 -27.09 6.44
C GLY A 474 1.41 -26.78 5.54
N ALA A 475 1.09 -25.50 5.31
CA ALA A 475 -0.03 -25.10 4.49
C ALA A 475 0.28 -25.25 2.99
N PRO A 476 -0.70 -25.60 2.15
CA PRO A 476 -0.56 -25.52 0.70
C PRO A 476 -0.11 -24.15 0.26
N THR A 477 0.86 -24.14 -0.64
CA THR A 477 1.53 -22.95 -1.16
C THR A 477 1.26 -22.84 -2.66
N VAL A 478 0.56 -21.81 -3.05
CA VAL A 478 0.07 -21.61 -4.42
C VAL A 478 0.83 -20.47 -5.08
N PHE A 479 1.58 -20.78 -6.14
CA PHE A 479 2.13 -19.78 -7.04
C PHE A 479 1.04 -19.35 -8.02
N TRP A 480 0.69 -18.07 -8.00
CA TRP A 480 -0.33 -17.48 -8.86
C TRP A 480 0.31 -17.08 -10.19
N LEU A 481 0.58 -18.05 -11.03
CA LEU A 481 1.28 -17.90 -12.31
C LEU A 481 0.51 -18.66 -13.41
N ASP A 482 0.29 -17.96 -14.51
CA ASP A 482 -0.44 -18.43 -15.69
C ASP A 482 0.57 -18.79 -16.79
N GLU A 483 0.74 -20.07 -17.08
CA GLU A 483 1.68 -20.52 -18.10
C GLU A 483 1.35 -20.00 -19.53
N THR A 484 0.12 -19.52 -19.73
CA THR A 484 -0.32 -18.95 -21.01
C THR A 484 -0.02 -17.47 -21.15
N ARG A 485 0.34 -16.79 -20.05
CA ARG A 485 0.77 -15.40 -20.05
C ARG A 485 2.27 -15.33 -20.29
N ALA A 486 2.71 -14.47 -21.22
CA ALA A 486 4.11 -14.41 -21.64
C ALA A 486 5.08 -14.14 -20.48
N HIS A 487 4.80 -13.18 -19.62
CA HIS A 487 5.60 -12.87 -18.41
C HIS A 487 5.66 -14.07 -17.46
N ASP A 488 4.48 -14.61 -17.11
CA ASP A 488 4.38 -15.68 -16.13
C ASP A 488 5.11 -16.95 -16.60
N ALA A 489 5.11 -17.23 -17.91
CA ALA A 489 5.87 -18.34 -18.48
C ALA A 489 7.39 -18.20 -18.23
N GLN A 490 7.94 -16.98 -18.34
CA GLN A 490 9.35 -16.72 -18.02
C GLN A 490 9.62 -16.87 -16.52
N VAL A 491 8.72 -16.37 -15.67
CA VAL A 491 8.83 -16.48 -14.21
C VAL A 491 8.72 -17.96 -13.78
N LEU A 492 7.77 -18.74 -14.35
CA LEU A 492 7.62 -20.19 -14.08
C LEU A 492 8.90 -20.96 -14.37
N ALA A 493 9.58 -20.67 -15.50
CA ALA A 493 10.84 -21.32 -15.83
C ALA A 493 11.90 -21.09 -14.72
N LYS A 494 11.97 -19.88 -14.17
CA LYS A 494 12.85 -19.53 -13.04
C LYS A 494 12.43 -20.23 -11.75
N VAL A 495 11.15 -20.23 -11.45
CA VAL A 495 10.59 -20.87 -10.24
C VAL A 495 10.90 -22.37 -10.25
N HIS A 496 10.67 -23.07 -11.37
CA HIS A 496 11.00 -24.50 -11.48
C HIS A 496 12.50 -24.78 -11.31
N ALA A 497 13.36 -23.94 -11.89
CA ALA A 497 14.81 -24.05 -11.70
C ALA A 497 15.21 -23.87 -10.23
N CYS A 498 14.63 -22.86 -9.55
CA CYS A 498 14.91 -22.61 -8.14
C CYS A 498 14.40 -23.71 -7.21
N LEU A 499 13.20 -24.26 -7.47
CA LEU A 499 12.64 -25.36 -6.67
C LEU A 499 13.43 -26.65 -6.83
N ALA A 500 14.01 -26.91 -8.02
CA ALA A 500 14.87 -28.08 -8.23
C ALA A 500 16.16 -28.06 -7.38
N GLU A 501 16.57 -26.89 -6.90
CA GLU A 501 17.74 -26.70 -6.02
C GLU A 501 17.38 -26.80 -4.54
N GLN A 502 16.09 -26.95 -4.18
CA GLN A 502 15.61 -26.92 -2.80
C GLN A 502 15.01 -28.28 -2.40
N ASP A 503 15.07 -28.56 -1.10
CA ASP A 503 14.31 -29.66 -0.53
C ASP A 503 12.84 -29.24 -0.39
N VAL A 504 11.97 -29.82 -1.21
CA VAL A 504 10.52 -29.58 -1.22
C VAL A 504 9.72 -30.83 -0.84
N ASP A 505 10.38 -31.87 -0.36
CA ASP A 505 9.73 -33.12 0.01
C ASP A 505 8.65 -32.87 1.10
N GLY A 506 7.47 -33.44 0.85
CA GLY A 506 6.32 -33.32 1.76
C GLY A 506 5.61 -31.97 1.73
N LEU A 507 6.02 -31.00 0.93
CA LEU A 507 5.32 -29.76 0.73
C LEU A 507 4.26 -29.89 -0.38
N VAL A 508 3.13 -29.21 -0.20
CA VAL A 508 2.11 -29.05 -1.23
C VAL A 508 2.36 -27.72 -1.92
N ILE A 509 2.87 -27.78 -3.15
CA ILE A 509 3.16 -26.59 -3.98
C ILE A 509 2.35 -26.73 -5.27
N GLU A 510 1.51 -25.72 -5.55
CA GLU A 510 0.64 -25.67 -6.72
C GLU A 510 0.99 -24.47 -7.60
N PHE A 511 0.75 -24.58 -8.89
CA PHE A 511 0.89 -23.52 -9.89
C PHE A 511 -0.46 -23.35 -10.57
N LEU A 512 -1.09 -22.23 -10.36
CA LEU A 512 -2.45 -21.98 -10.81
C LEU A 512 -2.57 -20.56 -11.39
N ASP A 513 -3.32 -20.42 -12.48
CA ASP A 513 -3.70 -19.10 -12.97
C ASP A 513 -4.57 -18.35 -11.96
N VAL A 514 -4.83 -17.07 -12.20
CA VAL A 514 -5.55 -16.19 -11.24
C VAL A 514 -6.95 -16.73 -10.93
N GLU A 515 -7.66 -17.26 -11.92
CA GLU A 515 -9.01 -17.81 -11.73
C GLU A 515 -8.98 -19.09 -10.90
N GLN A 516 -8.14 -20.04 -11.27
CA GLN A 516 -7.99 -21.33 -10.59
C GLN A 516 -7.47 -21.14 -9.16
N ALA A 517 -6.45 -20.29 -8.98
CA ALA A 517 -5.88 -19.97 -7.66
C ALA A 517 -6.89 -19.31 -6.74
N THR A 518 -7.74 -18.42 -7.29
CA THR A 518 -8.82 -17.79 -6.51
C THR A 518 -9.83 -18.85 -6.07
N ARG A 519 -10.33 -19.69 -6.97
CA ARG A 519 -11.28 -20.76 -6.63
C ARG A 519 -10.73 -21.72 -5.59
N TYR A 520 -9.51 -22.21 -5.77
CA TYR A 520 -8.82 -23.06 -4.82
C TYR A 520 -8.70 -22.43 -3.43
N THR A 521 -8.28 -21.16 -3.39
CA THR A 521 -8.11 -20.42 -2.14
C THR A 521 -9.44 -20.19 -1.43
N LEU A 522 -10.49 -19.79 -2.16
CA LEU A 522 -11.82 -19.51 -1.58
C LEU A 522 -12.48 -20.77 -0.99
N GLU A 523 -12.36 -21.92 -1.66
CA GLU A 523 -12.85 -23.19 -1.12
C GLU A 523 -12.18 -23.53 0.22
N ARG A 524 -10.88 -23.33 0.34
CA ARG A 524 -10.12 -23.58 1.56
C ARG A 524 -10.46 -22.57 2.65
N VAL A 525 -10.55 -21.29 2.29
CA VAL A 525 -10.99 -20.23 3.22
C VAL A 525 -12.34 -20.55 3.84
N ARG A 526 -13.32 -21.03 3.05
CA ARG A 526 -14.63 -21.42 3.56
C ARG A 526 -14.59 -22.64 4.51
N ARG A 527 -13.58 -23.52 4.36
CA ARG A 527 -13.36 -24.63 5.30
C ARG A 527 -12.55 -24.24 6.53
N GLY A 528 -12.14 -22.96 6.66
CA GLY A 528 -11.30 -22.50 7.77
C GLY A 528 -9.82 -22.85 7.64
N GLU A 529 -9.38 -23.22 6.43
CA GLU A 529 -8.02 -23.72 6.15
C GLU A 529 -7.11 -22.58 5.68
N GLU A 530 -5.83 -22.68 6.03
CA GLU A 530 -4.79 -21.74 5.60
C GLU A 530 -4.29 -22.09 4.17
N THR A 531 -4.06 -21.07 3.35
CA THR A 531 -3.43 -21.19 2.04
C THR A 531 -2.44 -20.05 1.83
N ILE A 532 -1.18 -20.38 1.56
CA ILE A 532 -0.16 -19.37 1.26
C ILE A 532 -0.27 -18.99 -0.21
N SER A 533 -0.58 -17.73 -0.47
CA SER A 533 -0.53 -17.15 -1.81
C SER A 533 0.88 -16.64 -2.12
N VAL A 534 1.44 -17.06 -3.24
CA VAL A 534 2.77 -16.65 -3.72
C VAL A 534 2.58 -15.89 -5.02
N THR A 535 2.82 -14.58 -5.01
CA THR A 535 2.41 -13.70 -6.09
C THR A 535 3.53 -12.78 -6.57
N GLY A 536 3.49 -12.45 -7.85
CA GLY A 536 4.23 -11.33 -8.40
C GLY A 536 3.76 -10.00 -7.80
N ASN A 537 4.42 -8.91 -8.16
CA ASN A 537 4.21 -7.60 -7.55
C ASN A 537 2.80 -7.03 -7.81
N VAL A 538 2.22 -7.30 -8.98
CA VAL A 538 0.86 -6.84 -9.34
C VAL A 538 -0.18 -7.46 -8.42
N LEU A 539 -0.27 -8.80 -8.39
CA LEU A 539 -1.26 -9.52 -7.58
C LEU A 539 -1.01 -9.38 -6.07
N ARG A 540 0.25 -9.18 -5.65
CA ARG A 540 0.59 -8.93 -4.25
C ARG A 540 -0.26 -7.80 -3.66
N ASP A 541 -0.35 -6.66 -4.34
CA ASP A 541 -1.11 -5.51 -3.85
C ASP A 541 -2.60 -5.82 -3.70
N TYR A 542 -3.20 -6.53 -4.65
CA TYR A 542 -4.63 -6.84 -4.60
C TYR A 542 -4.97 -7.89 -3.54
N LEU A 543 -4.15 -8.92 -3.42
CA LEU A 543 -4.35 -10.00 -2.44
C LEU A 543 -4.11 -9.55 -1.00
N THR A 544 -3.19 -8.61 -0.78
CA THR A 544 -2.90 -8.08 0.56
C THR A 544 -4.00 -7.14 1.09
N ASP A 545 -4.98 -6.81 0.29
CA ASP A 545 -6.17 -6.08 0.72
C ASP A 545 -7.43 -6.96 0.72
N LEU A 546 -7.67 -7.76 -0.34
CA LEU A 546 -8.91 -8.54 -0.46
C LEU A 546 -9.14 -9.46 0.74
N PHE A 547 -8.26 -10.43 0.96
CA PHE A 547 -8.44 -11.42 2.01
C PHE A 547 -8.39 -10.82 3.42
N PRO A 548 -7.44 -9.92 3.74
CA PRO A 548 -7.44 -9.26 5.04
C PRO A 548 -8.69 -8.44 5.34
N ILE A 549 -9.24 -7.76 4.35
CA ILE A 549 -10.49 -7.00 4.53
C ILE A 549 -11.67 -7.94 4.81
N LEU A 550 -11.76 -9.07 4.11
CA LEU A 550 -12.79 -10.08 4.35
C LEU A 550 -12.61 -10.77 5.73
N GLU A 551 -11.38 -11.05 6.11
CA GLU A 551 -11.04 -11.78 7.34
C GLU A 551 -11.06 -10.89 8.59
N LEU A 552 -10.39 -9.72 8.52
CA LEU A 552 -10.13 -8.85 9.68
C LEU A 552 -10.94 -7.54 9.65
N GLY A 553 -11.64 -7.27 8.57
CA GLY A 553 -12.33 -6.00 8.33
C GLY A 553 -11.43 -4.87 7.83
N THR A 554 -10.12 -5.07 7.80
CA THR A 554 -9.11 -4.11 7.36
C THR A 554 -7.79 -4.80 7.06
N SER A 555 -7.03 -4.29 6.12
CA SER A 555 -5.64 -4.72 5.87
C SER A 555 -4.62 -4.08 6.83
N ALA A 556 -5.01 -3.03 7.57
CA ALA A 556 -4.13 -2.30 8.47
C ALA A 556 -3.66 -3.11 9.71
N LYS A 557 -4.31 -4.23 10.00
CA LYS A 557 -3.98 -5.13 11.12
C LYS A 557 -3.11 -6.31 10.72
N MET A 558 -2.59 -6.33 9.49
CA MET A 558 -1.69 -7.37 9.02
C MET A 558 -0.24 -7.08 9.47
N LEU A 559 0.50 -8.14 9.74
CA LEU A 559 1.96 -8.06 9.78
C LEU A 559 2.50 -7.87 8.36
N SER A 560 3.47 -6.98 8.20
CA SER A 560 4.20 -6.74 6.98
C SER A 560 5.70 -6.97 7.25
N ILE A 561 6.12 -8.21 7.15
CA ILE A 561 7.52 -8.62 7.34
C ILE A 561 8.20 -8.61 5.98
N VAL A 562 9.40 -8.07 5.94
CA VAL A 562 10.29 -8.09 4.77
C VAL A 562 11.59 -8.77 5.19
N PRO A 563 11.69 -10.11 5.09
CA PRO A 563 12.97 -10.79 5.25
C PRO A 563 13.93 -10.28 4.19
N LEU A 564 15.01 -9.65 4.63
CA LEU A 564 15.99 -9.04 3.72
C LEU A 564 16.86 -10.11 3.09
N MET A 565 17.21 -9.96 1.81
CA MET A 565 17.96 -10.95 1.01
C MET A 565 19.31 -11.31 1.63
N GLN A 566 19.91 -10.43 2.41
CA GLN A 566 21.18 -10.67 3.11
C GLN A 566 21.02 -11.22 4.54
N GLY A 567 19.80 -11.59 4.94
CA GLY A 567 19.50 -12.26 6.21
C GLY A 567 19.00 -11.37 7.35
N GLY A 568 18.94 -10.06 7.15
CA GLY A 568 18.34 -9.13 8.09
C GLY A 568 16.80 -9.12 8.02
N GLY A 569 16.16 -8.28 8.82
CA GLY A 569 14.71 -8.09 8.85
C GLY A 569 14.30 -6.62 8.76
N LEU A 570 13.27 -6.34 7.96
CA LEU A 570 12.55 -5.09 7.92
C LEU A 570 11.09 -5.36 8.29
N PHE A 571 10.56 -4.62 9.24
CA PHE A 571 9.20 -4.77 9.76
C PHE A 571 8.45 -3.46 9.49
N GLU A 572 7.53 -3.51 8.51
CA GLU A 572 6.77 -2.33 8.10
C GLU A 572 5.47 -2.25 8.89
N THR A 573 5.10 -1.04 9.30
CA THR A 573 3.80 -0.75 9.88
C THR A 573 2.84 -0.19 8.83
N GLY A 574 1.53 -0.14 9.15
CA GLY A 574 0.46 0.16 8.20
C GLY A 574 0.54 1.55 7.54
N ALA A 575 -0.46 1.87 6.71
CA ALA A 575 -0.54 3.12 5.97
C ALA A 575 -0.89 4.31 6.87
N GLY A 576 -0.26 5.48 6.61
CA GLY A 576 -0.45 6.72 7.36
C GLY A 576 -1.44 7.72 6.74
N GLY A 577 -2.37 7.30 5.89
CA GLY A 577 -3.27 8.21 5.14
C GLY A 577 -4.13 9.13 6.01
N SER A 578 -4.49 8.74 7.23
CA SER A 578 -5.23 9.57 8.18
C SER A 578 -4.35 10.38 9.13
N ALA A 579 -3.02 10.21 9.09
CA ALA A 579 -2.08 10.83 10.03
C ALA A 579 -2.19 12.35 10.13
N PRO A 580 -2.34 13.12 9.02
CA PRO A 580 -2.51 14.58 9.11
C PRO A 580 -3.72 15.01 9.95
N LYS A 581 -4.85 14.31 9.82
CA LYS A 581 -6.07 14.63 10.59
C LYS A 581 -5.90 14.35 12.08
N HIS A 582 -5.10 13.34 12.43
CA HIS A 582 -4.79 13.02 13.83
C HIS A 582 -3.87 14.07 14.45
N VAL A 583 -2.91 14.60 13.69
CA VAL A 583 -2.08 15.74 14.16
C VAL A 583 -2.94 16.98 14.38
N GLN A 584 -3.85 17.31 13.45
CA GLN A 584 -4.76 18.43 13.59
C GLN A 584 -5.63 18.30 14.86
N GLN A 585 -6.12 17.11 15.16
CA GLN A 585 -6.89 16.85 16.38
C GLN A 585 -6.03 17.01 17.63
N LEU A 586 -4.79 16.50 17.64
CA LEU A 586 -3.89 16.67 18.79
C LEU A 586 -3.62 18.15 19.07
N VAL A 587 -3.27 18.93 18.06
CA VAL A 587 -3.00 20.37 18.21
C VAL A 587 -4.22 21.14 18.70
N LYS A 588 -5.43 20.75 18.27
CA LYS A 588 -6.66 21.45 18.63
C LYS A 588 -7.21 21.02 19.99
N GLU A 589 -7.11 19.74 20.34
CA GLU A 589 -7.86 19.12 21.43
C GLU A 589 -6.99 18.35 22.40
N ASP A 590 -5.65 18.38 22.26
CA ASP A 590 -4.71 17.54 23.02
C ASP A 590 -5.18 16.07 23.10
N TYR A 591 -5.54 15.55 21.91
CA TYR A 591 -6.10 14.20 21.76
C TYR A 591 -5.56 13.53 20.52
N LEU A 592 -4.72 12.49 20.68
CA LEU A 592 -4.16 11.74 19.57
C LEU A 592 -4.95 10.44 19.34
N ARG A 593 -5.71 10.41 18.26
CA ARG A 593 -6.51 9.24 17.87
C ARG A 593 -5.74 8.16 17.11
N TRP A 594 -4.46 8.37 16.84
CA TRP A 594 -3.61 7.39 16.15
C TRP A 594 -3.62 6.04 16.90
N ASP A 595 -3.84 4.92 16.18
CA ASP A 595 -3.75 3.57 16.74
C ASP A 595 -2.37 2.98 16.42
N SER A 596 -1.56 2.76 17.43
CA SER A 596 -0.21 2.18 17.32
C SER A 596 -0.21 0.65 17.25
N LEU A 597 -1.34 0.02 16.92
CA LEU A 597 -1.42 -1.44 16.82
C LEU A 597 -0.37 -2.00 15.84
N GLY A 598 -0.18 -1.35 14.69
CA GLY A 598 0.85 -1.75 13.70
C GLY A 598 2.26 -1.73 14.29
N GLU A 599 2.59 -0.72 15.11
CA GLU A 599 3.86 -0.60 15.80
C GLU A 599 4.04 -1.71 16.85
N PHE A 600 3.00 -2.04 17.60
CA PHE A 600 3.04 -3.15 18.57
C PHE A 600 3.34 -4.48 17.90
N LEU A 601 2.65 -4.76 16.79
CA LEU A 601 2.82 -5.99 16.01
C LEU A 601 4.22 -6.06 15.37
N ALA A 602 4.71 -4.97 14.78
CA ALA A 602 6.04 -4.93 14.18
C ALA A 602 7.13 -5.10 15.24
N LEU A 603 6.97 -4.51 16.41
CA LEU A 603 7.90 -4.64 17.52
C LEU A 603 7.95 -6.08 18.05
N SER A 604 6.81 -6.75 18.20
CA SER A 604 6.73 -8.15 18.62
C SER A 604 7.59 -9.04 17.72
N VAL A 605 7.36 -9.00 16.41
CA VAL A 605 8.12 -9.85 15.47
C VAL A 605 9.58 -9.42 15.31
N SER A 606 9.90 -8.14 15.49
CA SER A 606 11.29 -7.65 15.51
C SER A 606 12.08 -8.20 16.71
N LEU A 607 11.45 -8.29 17.88
CA LEU A 607 12.03 -8.89 19.08
C LEU A 607 12.23 -10.40 18.94
N GLU A 608 11.24 -11.10 18.40
CA GLU A 608 11.34 -12.53 18.09
C GLU A 608 12.48 -12.82 17.09
N PHE A 609 12.52 -12.05 16.00
CA PHE A 609 13.59 -12.14 15.00
C PHE A 609 14.97 -11.92 15.62
N LEU A 610 15.14 -10.89 16.46
CA LEU A 610 16.40 -10.65 17.14
C LEU A 610 16.77 -11.83 18.04
N GLY A 611 15.80 -12.36 18.80
CA GLY A 611 16.01 -13.50 19.67
C GLY A 611 16.48 -14.74 18.91
N GLU A 612 15.85 -15.04 17.77
CA GLU A 612 16.23 -16.14 16.89
C GLU A 612 17.62 -15.96 16.28
N GLN A 613 17.93 -14.77 15.76
CA GLN A 613 19.21 -14.49 15.10
C GLN A 613 20.40 -14.47 16.08
N THR A 614 20.18 -14.06 17.31
CA THR A 614 21.25 -13.89 18.31
C THR A 614 21.29 -14.98 19.39
N GLY A 615 20.28 -15.83 19.46
CA GLY A 615 20.10 -16.79 20.54
C GLY A 615 19.66 -16.14 21.86
N ASN A 616 19.15 -14.93 21.83
CA ASN A 616 18.65 -14.21 23.01
C ASN A 616 17.20 -14.65 23.33
N ALA A 617 17.06 -15.70 24.15
CA ALA A 617 15.75 -16.24 24.54
C ALA A 617 14.85 -15.20 25.22
N ARG A 618 15.43 -14.24 25.98
CA ARG A 618 14.66 -13.19 26.63
C ARG A 618 14.09 -12.16 25.66
N ALA A 619 14.78 -11.90 24.55
CA ALA A 619 14.23 -11.08 23.45
C ALA A 619 13.03 -11.77 22.79
N SER A 620 13.13 -13.09 22.50
CA SER A 620 11.98 -13.86 21.99
C SER A 620 10.80 -13.85 22.97
N LEU A 621 11.06 -14.01 24.27
CA LEU A 621 10.05 -13.93 25.31
C LEU A 621 9.37 -12.56 25.37
N LEU A 622 10.11 -11.46 25.21
CA LEU A 622 9.55 -10.12 25.10
C LEU A 622 8.61 -10.03 23.89
N GLY A 623 8.99 -10.58 22.74
CA GLY A 623 8.18 -10.57 21.53
C GLY A 623 6.85 -11.33 21.71
N THR A 624 6.90 -12.58 22.17
CA THR A 624 5.70 -13.41 22.37
C THR A 624 4.75 -12.85 23.43
N THR A 625 5.30 -12.31 24.53
CA THR A 625 4.47 -11.67 25.57
C THR A 625 3.90 -10.33 25.14
N LEU A 626 4.58 -9.61 24.21
CA LEU A 626 4.04 -8.39 23.60
C LEU A 626 2.86 -8.70 22.68
N ASP A 627 2.91 -9.77 21.89
CA ASP A 627 1.73 -10.22 21.11
C ASP A 627 0.56 -10.57 22.03
N THR A 628 0.83 -11.28 23.13
CA THR A 628 -0.19 -11.57 24.16
C THR A 628 -0.81 -10.29 24.73
N ALA A 629 0.02 -9.30 25.08
CA ALA A 629 -0.44 -8.00 25.59
C ALA A 629 -1.24 -7.24 24.53
N THR A 630 -0.83 -7.27 23.29
CA THR A 630 -1.53 -6.67 22.15
C THR A 630 -2.91 -7.29 21.97
N GLY A 631 -3.00 -8.62 22.06
CA GLY A 631 -4.29 -9.32 22.07
C GLY A 631 -5.22 -8.81 23.18
N ARG A 632 -4.69 -8.60 24.38
CA ARG A 632 -5.47 -8.08 25.50
C ARG A 632 -5.89 -6.62 25.33
N VAL A 633 -5.03 -5.78 24.73
CA VAL A 633 -5.41 -4.39 24.35
C VAL A 633 -6.63 -4.39 23.43
N LEU A 634 -6.70 -5.32 22.48
CA LEU A 634 -7.86 -5.47 21.60
C LEU A 634 -9.09 -6.00 22.36
N GLU A 635 -8.97 -7.10 23.10
CA GLU A 635 -10.09 -7.75 23.81
C GLU A 635 -10.74 -6.84 24.86
N GLU A 636 -9.95 -6.02 25.55
CA GLU A 636 -10.43 -5.08 26.56
C GLU A 636 -10.75 -3.69 25.98
N ASN A 637 -10.76 -3.56 24.63
CA ASN A 637 -11.08 -2.33 23.91
C ASN A 637 -10.24 -1.13 24.39
N ARG A 638 -8.92 -1.33 24.47
CA ARG A 638 -7.95 -0.31 24.90
C ARG A 638 -7.27 0.40 23.72
N SER A 639 -7.77 0.25 22.49
CA SER A 639 -7.39 1.07 21.35
C SER A 639 -7.89 2.52 21.53
N PRO A 640 -7.24 3.50 20.84
CA PRO A 640 -7.66 4.90 20.92
C PRO A 640 -9.12 5.08 20.50
N ALA A 641 -9.90 5.74 21.33
CA ALA A 641 -11.30 6.02 21.06
C ALA A 641 -11.47 7.20 20.09
N ARG A 642 -12.72 7.50 19.69
CA ARG A 642 -12.99 8.51 18.68
C ARG A 642 -13.11 9.93 19.21
N LYS A 643 -13.34 10.11 20.51
CA LYS A 643 -13.75 11.39 21.12
C LYS A 643 -12.91 11.74 22.33
N VAL A 644 -12.68 13.03 22.51
CA VAL A 644 -12.17 13.63 23.76
C VAL A 644 -12.99 13.13 24.96
N GLY A 645 -12.30 12.93 26.09
CA GLY A 645 -12.88 12.37 27.31
C GLY A 645 -12.84 10.84 27.37
N GLN A 646 -12.20 10.21 26.38
CA GLN A 646 -11.92 8.77 26.33
C GLN A 646 -10.42 8.54 26.19
N ILE A 647 -9.95 7.29 26.29
CA ILE A 647 -8.53 7.01 26.08
C ILE A 647 -8.12 7.30 24.64
N ASP A 648 -6.98 7.91 24.47
CA ASP A 648 -6.32 8.17 23.20
C ASP A 648 -5.09 7.26 23.01
N ASN A 649 -4.21 7.59 22.08
CA ASN A 649 -2.96 6.88 21.81
C ASN A 649 -2.12 6.66 23.07
N ARG A 650 -1.98 7.69 23.91
CA ARG A 650 -1.18 7.65 25.16
C ARG A 650 -1.79 6.67 26.18
N GLY A 651 -3.11 6.63 26.28
CA GLY A 651 -3.83 5.65 27.12
C GLY A 651 -3.66 4.22 26.61
N SER A 652 -3.71 4.02 25.30
CA SER A 652 -3.42 2.72 24.69
C SER A 652 -1.99 2.24 25.00
N HIS A 653 -0.99 3.13 24.96
CA HIS A 653 0.39 2.79 25.31
C HIS A 653 0.56 2.45 26.79
N PHE A 654 -0.17 3.13 27.69
CA PHE A 654 -0.18 2.77 29.10
C PHE A 654 -0.74 1.35 29.29
N TYR A 655 -1.88 1.03 28.68
CA TYR A 655 -2.45 -0.31 28.79
C TYR A 655 -1.56 -1.39 28.16
N LEU A 656 -0.89 -1.08 27.04
CA LEU A 656 0.11 -2.00 26.48
C LEU A 656 1.21 -2.30 27.50
N ALA A 657 1.80 -1.26 28.13
CA ALA A 657 2.86 -1.42 29.12
C ALA A 657 2.39 -2.25 30.33
N LEU A 658 1.18 -1.96 30.82
CA LEU A 658 0.56 -2.70 31.93
C LEU A 658 0.39 -4.18 31.57
N TYR A 659 -0.23 -4.47 30.44
CA TYR A 659 -0.52 -5.85 30.01
C TYR A 659 0.74 -6.62 29.64
N TRP A 660 1.73 -5.94 29.06
CA TRP A 660 3.02 -6.55 28.74
C TRP A 660 3.79 -6.91 30.00
N ALA A 661 3.86 -6.02 30.99
CA ALA A 661 4.45 -6.32 32.29
C ALA A 661 3.72 -7.48 33.01
N GLN A 662 2.38 -7.50 32.95
CA GLN A 662 1.60 -8.60 33.54
C GLN A 662 1.84 -9.94 32.81
N ALA A 663 1.93 -9.94 31.48
CA ALA A 663 2.22 -11.16 30.71
C ALA A 663 3.62 -11.69 31.05
N LEU A 664 4.62 -10.80 31.13
CA LEU A 664 5.97 -11.16 31.54
C LEU A 664 6.06 -11.66 32.98
N ALA A 665 5.28 -11.09 33.89
CA ALA A 665 5.23 -11.54 35.29
C ALA A 665 4.53 -12.90 35.46
N ALA A 666 3.58 -13.24 34.58
CA ALA A 666 2.78 -14.46 34.67
C ALA A 666 3.38 -15.66 33.89
N GLN A 667 4.30 -15.43 32.97
CA GLN A 667 4.91 -16.52 32.18
C GLN A 667 5.80 -17.43 33.06
N THR A 668 6.05 -18.66 32.60
CA THR A 668 6.77 -19.69 33.35
C THR A 668 8.07 -20.14 32.67
N GLU A 669 8.46 -19.53 31.56
CA GLU A 669 9.64 -19.90 30.77
C GLU A 669 10.94 -19.33 31.34
N ASP A 670 10.88 -18.11 31.88
CA ASP A 670 12.01 -17.39 32.53
C ASP A 670 11.57 -16.83 33.89
N ALA A 671 11.88 -17.57 34.95
CA ALA A 671 11.53 -17.18 36.33
C ALA A 671 12.21 -15.87 36.78
N GLU A 672 13.42 -15.57 36.25
CA GLU A 672 14.12 -14.31 36.56
C GLU A 672 13.39 -13.12 35.91
N ALA A 673 13.00 -13.27 34.65
CA ALA A 673 12.19 -12.27 33.97
C ALA A 673 10.85 -12.07 34.67
N ALA A 674 10.16 -13.14 35.10
CA ALA A 674 8.92 -13.03 35.84
C ALA A 674 9.09 -12.26 37.14
N ALA A 675 10.14 -12.55 37.90
CA ALA A 675 10.48 -11.83 39.14
C ALA A 675 10.85 -10.35 38.90
N LEU A 676 11.51 -10.06 37.77
CA LEU A 676 11.91 -8.72 37.40
C LEU A 676 10.71 -7.83 37.05
N PHE A 677 9.77 -8.35 36.25
CA PHE A 677 8.61 -7.60 35.79
C PHE A 677 7.43 -7.58 36.77
N GLY A 678 7.40 -8.48 37.77
CA GLY A 678 6.34 -8.54 38.78
C GLY A 678 6.09 -7.23 39.51
N PRO A 679 7.13 -6.54 40.07
CA PRO A 679 6.97 -5.25 40.73
C PRO A 679 6.41 -4.16 39.80
N LEU A 680 6.88 -4.08 38.55
CA LEU A 680 6.35 -3.12 37.57
C LEU A 680 4.88 -3.40 37.27
N ALA A 681 4.52 -4.66 37.04
CA ALA A 681 3.13 -5.06 36.78
C ALA A 681 2.19 -4.67 37.94
N ALA A 682 2.62 -4.86 39.18
CA ALA A 682 1.86 -4.49 40.36
C ALA A 682 1.74 -2.96 40.48
N SER A 683 2.83 -2.22 40.31
CA SER A 683 2.83 -0.75 40.38
C SER A 683 1.95 -0.12 39.31
N LEU A 684 2.00 -0.59 38.06
CA LEU A 684 1.16 -0.07 36.98
C LEU A 684 -0.32 -0.40 37.20
N ALA A 685 -0.64 -1.58 37.74
CA ALA A 685 -2.01 -1.98 38.05
C ALA A 685 -2.58 -1.12 39.22
N GLU A 686 -1.82 -0.85 40.25
CA GLU A 686 -2.24 0.02 41.35
C GLU A 686 -2.43 1.48 40.89
N ALA A 687 -1.59 1.93 39.97
CA ALA A 687 -1.63 3.30 39.45
C ALA A 687 -2.67 3.53 38.34
N GLU A 688 -3.34 2.49 37.82
CA GLU A 688 -4.21 2.58 36.63
C GLU A 688 -5.18 3.76 36.67
N SER A 689 -5.94 3.89 37.74
CA SER A 689 -6.96 4.94 37.88
C SER A 689 -6.36 6.35 37.88
N VAL A 690 -5.18 6.51 38.48
CA VAL A 690 -4.47 7.80 38.57
C VAL A 690 -3.90 8.17 37.20
N VAL A 691 -3.23 7.24 36.54
CA VAL A 691 -2.66 7.44 35.20
C VAL A 691 -3.75 7.80 34.19
N VAL A 692 -4.85 7.07 34.17
CA VAL A 692 -5.99 7.36 33.28
C VAL A 692 -6.56 8.75 33.56
N ALA A 693 -6.73 9.14 34.83
CA ALA A 693 -7.20 10.47 35.19
C ALA A 693 -6.23 11.59 34.72
N GLU A 694 -4.91 11.40 34.88
CA GLU A 694 -3.89 12.34 34.42
C GLU A 694 -3.92 12.49 32.90
N LEU A 695 -4.08 11.38 32.13
CA LEU A 695 -4.15 11.39 30.67
C LEU A 695 -5.43 12.06 30.14
N LEU A 696 -6.55 11.90 30.85
CA LEU A 696 -7.82 12.52 30.48
C LEU A 696 -7.85 14.02 30.81
N ALA A 697 -7.15 14.45 31.88
CA ALA A 697 -7.17 15.81 32.39
C ALA A 697 -6.57 16.83 31.41
N VAL A 698 -5.64 16.42 30.53
CA VAL A 698 -5.02 17.31 29.53
C VAL A 698 -5.84 17.51 28.27
N GLN A 699 -6.84 16.68 28.05
CA GLN A 699 -7.63 16.68 26.82
C GLN A 699 -8.61 17.86 26.74
N GLY A 700 -9.01 18.23 25.53
CA GLY A 700 -9.98 19.29 25.28
C GLY A 700 -9.38 20.71 25.22
N HIS A 701 -8.06 20.81 25.24
CA HIS A 701 -7.34 22.07 25.14
C HIS A 701 -6.33 22.02 24.00
N PRO A 702 -5.95 23.17 23.40
CA PRO A 702 -4.90 23.21 22.39
C PRO A 702 -3.55 22.74 22.94
N ALA A 703 -2.82 21.95 22.15
CA ALA A 703 -1.45 21.52 22.42
C ALA A 703 -0.46 22.24 21.49
N ASP A 704 0.73 22.60 22.00
CA ASP A 704 1.81 23.21 21.24
C ASP A 704 2.94 22.21 21.04
N LEU A 705 3.17 21.83 19.78
CA LEU A 705 4.25 20.91 19.38
C LEU A 705 5.50 21.64 18.87
N GLY A 706 5.46 22.97 18.74
CA GLY A 706 6.56 23.78 18.22
C GLY A 706 6.84 23.64 16.72
N GLY A 707 5.98 22.94 15.97
CA GLY A 707 6.09 22.72 14.53
C GLY A 707 5.19 21.59 14.06
N TYR A 708 5.20 21.32 12.74
CA TYR A 708 4.49 20.21 12.10
C TYR A 708 5.46 19.19 11.50
N TYR A 709 6.37 19.63 10.63
CA TYR A 709 7.39 18.79 9.98
C TYR A 709 8.67 18.64 10.81
N SER A 710 8.93 19.60 11.69
CA SER A 710 10.06 19.63 12.60
C SER A 710 9.57 20.07 13.98
N VAL A 711 9.03 19.15 14.75
CA VAL A 711 8.48 19.44 16.08
C VAL A 711 9.57 19.78 17.09
N ASP A 712 9.21 20.51 18.14
CA ASP A 712 10.09 20.72 19.30
C ASP A 712 10.03 19.50 20.22
N LYS A 713 11.18 18.87 20.47
CA LYS A 713 11.25 17.62 21.23
C LYS A 713 10.69 17.75 22.64
N ASP A 714 11.05 18.80 23.36
CA ASP A 714 10.67 18.95 24.79
C ASP A 714 9.18 19.24 24.92
N LYS A 715 8.63 20.07 24.03
CA LYS A 715 7.17 20.32 23.96
C LYS A 715 6.41 19.06 23.60
N THR A 716 6.87 18.34 22.60
CA THR A 716 6.22 17.10 22.15
C THR A 716 6.29 16.01 23.21
N ASP A 717 7.43 15.85 23.86
CA ASP A 717 7.59 14.93 25.00
C ASP A 717 6.62 15.28 26.15
N ALA A 718 6.44 16.55 26.47
CA ALA A 718 5.49 16.99 27.49
C ALA A 718 4.04 16.68 27.10
N VAL A 719 3.66 16.91 25.84
CA VAL A 719 2.32 16.61 25.31
C VAL A 719 2.08 15.11 25.28
N MET A 720 3.03 14.33 24.81
CA MET A 720 2.86 12.89 24.61
C MET A 720 3.10 12.04 25.86
N ARG A 721 3.67 12.60 26.93
CA ARG A 721 3.91 11.94 28.23
C ARG A 721 3.42 12.76 29.43
N PRO A 722 2.12 13.14 29.46
CA PRO A 722 1.63 14.05 30.49
C PRO A 722 1.41 13.38 31.86
N SER A 723 1.38 12.04 31.93
CA SER A 723 1.20 11.34 33.22
C SER A 723 2.51 11.25 34.00
N ALA A 724 2.62 12.05 35.04
CA ALA A 724 3.78 12.01 35.97
C ALA A 724 3.91 10.65 36.66
N THR A 725 2.78 10.05 37.02
CA THR A 725 2.71 8.74 37.67
C THR A 725 3.25 7.62 36.79
N PHE A 726 2.85 7.60 35.51
CA PHE A 726 3.35 6.61 34.55
C PHE A 726 4.83 6.79 34.25
N ASN A 727 5.26 8.03 34.04
CA ASN A 727 6.66 8.35 33.81
C ASN A 727 7.55 7.92 35.00
N ALA A 728 7.09 8.15 36.23
CA ALA A 728 7.81 7.74 37.43
C ALA A 728 7.92 6.21 37.57
N ALA A 729 6.85 5.49 37.25
CA ALA A 729 6.86 4.02 37.26
C ALA A 729 7.87 3.43 36.26
N LEU A 730 7.92 3.95 35.05
CA LEU A 730 8.90 3.53 34.04
C LEU A 730 10.34 3.92 34.43
N ALA A 731 10.55 5.10 35.00
CA ALA A 731 11.88 5.57 35.43
C ALA A 731 12.44 4.79 36.63
N SER A 732 11.59 4.22 37.47
CA SER A 732 11.99 3.40 38.61
C SER A 732 12.25 1.94 38.26
N PHE A 733 11.87 1.51 37.10
CA PHE A 733 12.05 0.17 36.54
C PHE A 733 13.39 0.04 35.83
#